data_3d373f8be6545bb05f7b5e89eeed0df4
#
_entry.id   3d373f8be6545bb05f7b5e89eeed0df4
#
_cell.length_a   1.000
_cell.length_b   1.000
_cell.length_c   1.000
_cell.angle_alpha   90.00
_cell.angle_beta   90.00
_cell.angle_gamma   90.00
#
_symmetry.space_group_name_H-M   'P 1'
#
loop_
_entity.id
_entity.type
_entity.pdbx_description
1 polymer ?
#
loop_
_entity_poly.entity_id
_entity_poly.type
_entity_poly.pdbx_seq_one_letter_code
_entity_poly.pdbx_strand_id
1 'polypeptide(L)'
;VTDEARQIAITMVDAGSPADGVLATGDVILGVAGKVFAFDPRTELGRALVAAESTEGGGTLALTRWRAGQTEEVVVKIPVLGNYSPTAPFDCPKSKRILEQGCEALAARMKEPAFNESHDPIVRSLNSLALLASGNPSYGPLLEKEAQWAADYRDKSMPTWRYSYVMIMLSEYVLATGDTSVMPGLERLAREAVRGQSAVGSWGHGFARPDGRLGGYGMMNSPGLPMTIGLVLAREAGVKSPGVAEAIERSTRLLRFYTGKGAIPYGDHAPWIENHEDNGKCGMAAVLFQLLKEAEGAEFFSRMSVASHGPERDTGHTGNFFNILWAMPGVAPAGPAATGAWMQEFGAWYFDLARRWDGAFPHQGPPEPDHDSYQGWDATGGYLLAYAMPLKKIHLTGKNPGITPQLDAAAAEALIEDGRGWSNRDRHSAYDALSESQLGERLASWSPVVRERAAMALGRRQEVSVTRLIEMLEAPSLDARYGACQALASLRSRGAPAVAALRQALAHDDLWLRIKAAEALARIGTPAMPAVPQLLELLATVDTQNDPRGMQQRYLSFALFDQDGGMLSRSLEGVDREALYKAVRSGLKNEDGRARGSIGSVYDNLSADDIKPLLPSIYEAIMQPAPSGEMFADSIRVEGLRLLATHHIEEGIQALVKYTRDQNPWASQERTPVLMKILLTYGTHAKSVIPELAAIAHYFEKDEKNFPERLKIMKAKCVRETITAIEASTDSPELTPLP
;
A
#
# COMPACT_ATOMS: atom_id res chain seq x y z
N VAL A 1 -16.55 0.98 16.18
CA VAL A 1 -17.12 2.21 16.77
C VAL A 1 -17.33 3.22 15.66
N THR A 2 -18.56 3.65 15.44
CA THR A 2 -18.87 4.74 14.50
C THR A 2 -18.63 6.09 15.20
N ASP A 3 -18.48 7.17 14.43
CA ASP A 3 -18.34 8.54 14.98
C ASP A 3 -19.50 8.95 15.89
N GLU A 4 -20.63 8.25 15.81
CA GLU A 4 -21.83 8.49 16.61
C GLU A 4 -21.89 7.64 17.87
N ALA A 5 -21.11 6.57 17.96
CA ALA A 5 -21.11 5.69 19.13
C ALA A 5 -20.51 6.40 20.35
N ARG A 6 -21.24 6.38 21.46
CA ARG A 6 -20.87 7.02 22.73
C ARG A 6 -20.94 6.03 23.90
N GLN A 7 -20.74 4.73 23.61
CA GLN A 7 -20.86 3.67 24.62
C GLN A 7 -20.09 2.42 24.18
N ILE A 8 -19.75 1.56 25.13
CA ILE A 8 -19.07 0.29 24.91
C ILE A 8 -19.96 -0.84 25.46
N ALA A 9 -20.35 -1.78 24.60
CA ALA A 9 -21.06 -2.98 25.02
C ALA A 9 -20.06 -4.04 25.50
N ILE A 10 -20.31 -4.64 26.65
CA ILE A 10 -19.55 -5.77 27.17
C ILE A 10 -20.11 -7.06 26.56
N THR A 11 -19.32 -7.70 25.72
CA THR A 11 -19.70 -8.94 25.02
C THR A 11 -19.17 -10.18 25.71
N MET A 12 -18.09 -10.04 26.51
CA MET A 12 -17.48 -11.14 27.26
C MET A 12 -16.71 -10.60 28.46
N VAL A 13 -16.68 -11.38 29.54
CA VAL A 13 -15.84 -11.15 30.71
C VAL A 13 -15.10 -12.46 31.01
N ASP A 14 -13.78 -12.41 31.02
CA ASP A 14 -12.96 -13.58 31.32
C ASP A 14 -13.00 -13.92 32.83
N ALA A 15 -13.17 -15.18 33.15
CA ALA A 15 -13.09 -15.65 34.53
C ALA A 15 -11.69 -15.38 35.13
N GLY A 16 -11.65 -14.85 36.34
CA GLY A 16 -10.42 -14.48 37.04
C GLY A 16 -9.77 -13.17 36.53
N SER A 17 -10.38 -12.48 35.56
CA SER A 17 -9.95 -11.14 35.14
C SER A 17 -10.30 -10.07 36.19
N PRO A 18 -9.66 -8.89 36.18
CA PRO A 18 -10.03 -7.77 37.04
C PRO A 18 -11.49 -7.33 36.92
N ALA A 19 -12.14 -7.61 35.79
CA ALA A 19 -13.54 -7.29 35.55
C ALA A 19 -14.53 -8.37 36.06
N ASP A 20 -14.03 -9.57 36.38
CA ASP A 20 -14.85 -10.68 36.85
C ASP A 20 -15.52 -10.34 38.19
N GLY A 21 -16.81 -10.60 38.27
CA GLY A 21 -17.63 -10.23 39.42
C GLY A 21 -18.04 -8.74 39.49
N VAL A 22 -17.47 -7.85 38.66
CA VAL A 22 -17.82 -6.43 38.54
C VAL A 22 -18.67 -6.18 37.30
N LEU A 23 -18.18 -6.61 36.14
CA LEU A 23 -18.87 -6.51 34.87
C LEU A 23 -19.49 -7.86 34.46
N ALA A 24 -20.45 -7.81 33.57
CA ALA A 24 -21.08 -8.99 32.98
C ALA A 24 -21.40 -8.76 31.50
N THR A 25 -21.52 -9.85 30.74
CA THR A 25 -22.02 -9.79 29.37
C THR A 25 -23.40 -9.12 29.32
N GLY A 26 -23.54 -8.15 28.41
CA GLY A 26 -24.76 -7.33 28.28
C GLY A 26 -24.71 -5.99 29.05
N ASP A 27 -23.70 -5.75 29.87
CA ASP A 27 -23.46 -4.41 30.40
C ASP A 27 -23.08 -3.43 29.29
N VAL A 28 -23.38 -2.16 29.51
CA VAL A 28 -22.96 -1.07 28.64
C VAL A 28 -22.20 -0.04 29.48
N ILE A 29 -20.97 0.27 29.06
CA ILE A 29 -20.18 1.33 29.66
C ILE A 29 -20.52 2.63 28.95
N LEU A 30 -21.01 3.60 29.70
CA LEU A 30 -21.47 4.91 29.24
C LEU A 30 -20.41 5.99 29.43
N GLY A 31 -19.41 5.75 30.28
CA GLY A 31 -18.40 6.74 30.63
C GLY A 31 -17.33 6.24 31.59
N VAL A 32 -16.39 7.11 31.90
CA VAL A 32 -15.26 6.88 32.82
C VAL A 32 -15.09 8.04 33.78
N ALA A 33 -14.65 7.75 35.00
CA ALA A 33 -14.37 8.75 36.04
C ALA A 33 -15.52 9.78 36.27
N GLY A 34 -16.76 9.29 36.29
CA GLY A 34 -17.96 10.10 36.50
C GLY A 34 -18.37 10.98 35.29
N LYS A 35 -17.77 10.80 34.12
CA LYS A 35 -18.09 11.54 32.89
C LYS A 35 -18.55 10.58 31.81
N VAL A 36 -19.68 10.90 31.16
CA VAL A 36 -20.12 10.18 29.97
C VAL A 36 -19.17 10.42 28.81
N PHE A 37 -19.04 9.46 27.93
CA PHE A 37 -18.21 9.59 26.74
C PHE A 37 -18.69 10.75 25.85
N ALA A 38 -17.76 11.64 25.51
CA ALA A 38 -18.04 12.84 24.73
C ALA A 38 -17.67 12.64 23.23
N PHE A 39 -16.74 11.74 22.93
CA PHE A 39 -16.32 11.40 21.56
C PHE A 39 -15.99 9.90 21.44
N ASP A 40 -14.90 9.47 20.82
CA ASP A 40 -14.58 8.05 20.67
C ASP A 40 -14.35 7.37 22.04
N PRO A 41 -15.25 6.47 22.47
CA PRO A 41 -15.17 5.85 23.79
C PRO A 41 -13.93 4.95 23.96
N ARG A 42 -13.34 4.44 22.88
CA ARG A 42 -12.09 3.66 22.96
C ARG A 42 -10.94 4.54 23.44
N THR A 43 -10.79 5.73 22.85
CA THR A 43 -9.76 6.70 23.25
C THR A 43 -9.96 7.13 24.71
N GLU A 44 -11.19 7.42 25.11
CA GLU A 44 -11.49 7.88 26.48
C GLU A 44 -11.26 6.74 27.49
N LEU A 45 -11.68 5.50 27.18
CA LEU A 45 -11.43 4.33 28.03
C LEU A 45 -9.93 4.01 28.08
N GLY A 46 -9.22 4.01 26.94
CA GLY A 46 -7.80 3.72 26.88
C GLY A 46 -6.98 4.72 27.72
N ARG A 47 -7.30 6.01 27.65
CA ARG A 47 -6.67 7.04 28.50
C ARG A 47 -7.01 6.87 29.98
N ALA A 48 -8.23 6.44 30.30
CA ALA A 48 -8.62 6.13 31.68
C ALA A 48 -7.87 4.89 32.21
N LEU A 49 -7.62 3.87 31.39
CA LEU A 49 -6.76 2.74 31.73
C LEU A 49 -5.32 3.20 32.05
N VAL A 50 -4.71 3.99 31.16
CA VAL A 50 -3.37 4.56 31.39
C VAL A 50 -3.30 5.33 32.72
N ALA A 51 -4.31 6.15 33.00
CA ALA A 51 -4.40 6.92 34.24
C ALA A 51 -4.59 6.02 35.48
N ALA A 52 -5.45 5.01 35.40
CA ALA A 52 -5.71 4.08 36.50
C ALA A 52 -4.49 3.21 36.85
N GLU A 53 -3.68 2.83 35.87
CA GLU A 53 -2.44 2.07 36.05
C GLU A 53 -1.28 2.90 36.60
N SER A 54 -1.42 4.23 36.63
CA SER A 54 -0.41 5.11 37.22
C SER A 54 -0.28 4.94 38.75
N THR A 55 0.83 5.42 39.30
CA THR A 55 1.01 5.44 40.75
C THR A 55 -0.08 6.25 41.45
N GLU A 56 -0.44 7.38 40.85
CA GLU A 56 -1.48 8.29 41.35
C GLU A 56 -2.88 7.69 41.24
N GLY A 57 -3.15 6.95 40.15
CA GLY A 57 -4.43 6.28 39.91
C GLY A 57 -4.67 5.07 40.81
N GLY A 58 -3.59 4.50 41.39
CA GLY A 58 -3.65 3.44 42.39
C GLY A 58 -4.44 2.20 41.96
N GLY A 59 -4.46 1.88 40.66
CA GLY A 59 -5.17 0.74 40.11
C GLY A 59 -6.71 0.87 40.12
N THR A 60 -7.23 2.10 40.18
CA THR A 60 -8.68 2.30 40.30
C THR A 60 -9.27 2.80 38.97
N LEU A 61 -9.97 1.93 38.26
CA LEU A 61 -10.70 2.25 37.05
C LEU A 61 -12.19 2.42 37.37
N ALA A 62 -12.67 3.65 37.48
CA ALA A 62 -14.06 3.97 37.72
C ALA A 62 -14.84 4.04 36.40
N LEU A 63 -15.93 3.28 36.29
CA LEU A 63 -16.74 3.15 35.06
C LEU A 63 -18.21 3.50 35.38
N THR A 64 -18.84 4.26 34.52
CA THR A 64 -20.29 4.45 34.54
C THR A 64 -20.93 3.29 33.76
N ARG A 65 -21.53 2.33 34.47
CA ARG A 65 -22.14 1.11 33.90
C ARG A 65 -23.64 1.21 33.85
N TRP A 66 -24.23 0.85 32.73
CA TRP A 66 -25.66 0.56 32.60
C TRP A 66 -25.87 -0.95 32.58
N ARG A 67 -26.82 -1.44 33.41
CA ARG A 67 -27.25 -2.84 33.46
C ARG A 67 -28.76 -2.90 33.74
N ALA A 68 -29.53 -3.59 32.90
CA ALA A 68 -30.97 -3.84 33.08
C ALA A 68 -31.81 -2.58 33.46
N GLY A 69 -31.54 -1.45 32.81
CA GLY A 69 -32.25 -0.19 33.03
C GLY A 69 -31.69 0.70 34.15
N GLN A 70 -30.67 0.25 34.87
CA GLN A 70 -30.05 1.02 35.95
C GLN A 70 -28.63 1.47 35.55
N THR A 71 -28.30 2.71 35.93
CA THR A 71 -26.94 3.27 35.73
C THR A 71 -26.31 3.47 37.08
N GLU A 72 -25.08 2.99 37.24
CA GLU A 72 -24.29 3.12 38.46
C GLU A 72 -22.81 3.26 38.19
N GLU A 73 -22.08 3.84 39.16
CA GLU A 73 -20.61 3.84 39.14
C GLU A 73 -20.10 2.54 39.73
N VAL A 74 -19.21 1.86 38.99
CA VAL A 74 -18.53 0.66 39.43
C VAL A 74 -17.01 0.85 39.31
N VAL A 75 -16.27 0.13 40.15
CA VAL A 75 -14.80 0.20 40.14
C VAL A 75 -14.23 -1.15 39.80
N VAL A 76 -13.42 -1.17 38.72
CA VAL A 76 -12.59 -2.31 38.37
C VAL A 76 -11.18 -2.05 38.95
N LYS A 77 -10.67 -2.99 39.77
CA LYS A 77 -9.32 -2.91 40.30
C LYS A 77 -8.34 -3.56 39.35
N ILE A 78 -7.37 -2.80 38.87
CA ILE A 78 -6.33 -3.23 37.93
C ILE A 78 -4.93 -3.08 38.56
N PRO A 79 -3.92 -3.80 38.06
CA PRO A 79 -2.55 -3.67 38.55
C PRO A 79 -1.99 -2.25 38.34
N VAL A 80 -1.17 -1.78 39.29
CA VAL A 80 -0.40 -0.53 39.15
C VAL A 80 0.90 -0.85 38.42
N LEU A 81 1.03 -0.40 37.18
CA LEU A 81 2.23 -0.58 36.36
C LEU A 81 3.15 0.66 36.37
N GLY A 82 2.66 1.80 36.80
CA GLY A 82 3.34 3.09 36.79
C GLY A 82 2.99 3.94 35.57
N ASN A 83 3.71 5.05 35.42
CA ASN A 83 3.53 6.00 34.31
C ASN A 83 4.44 5.66 33.14
N TYR A 84 3.99 5.97 31.93
CA TYR A 84 4.89 6.01 30.78
C TYR A 84 5.87 7.19 30.94
N SER A 85 7.14 6.98 30.56
CA SER A 85 8.13 8.06 30.50
C SER A 85 7.86 8.96 29.28
N PRO A 86 8.37 10.20 29.28
CA PRO A 86 8.31 11.08 28.10
C PRO A 86 9.05 10.54 26.87
N THR A 87 9.83 9.48 27.03
CA THR A 87 10.62 8.81 25.98
C THR A 87 10.17 7.37 25.74
N ALA A 88 8.97 6.99 26.24
CA ALA A 88 8.49 5.60 26.12
C ALA A 88 8.55 5.10 24.67
N PRO A 89 8.93 3.81 24.46
CA PRO A 89 9.25 2.78 25.45
C PRO A 89 10.66 2.88 26.07
N PHE A 90 11.51 3.84 25.64
CA PHE A 90 12.85 4.07 26.18
C PHE A 90 12.79 4.66 27.60
N ASP A 91 13.74 4.26 28.44
CA ASP A 91 13.85 4.71 29.84
C ASP A 91 12.51 4.64 30.61
N CYS A 92 11.71 3.61 30.33
CA CYS A 92 10.34 3.49 30.80
C CYS A 92 10.12 2.21 31.63
N PRO A 93 10.03 2.32 32.97
CA PRO A 93 9.78 1.16 33.83
C PRO A 93 8.46 0.45 33.56
N LYS A 94 7.38 1.17 33.18
CA LYS A 94 6.10 0.59 32.77
C LYS A 94 6.27 -0.27 31.52
N SER A 95 6.91 0.25 30.49
CA SER A 95 7.17 -0.48 29.24
C SER A 95 7.97 -1.75 29.47
N LYS A 96 8.97 -1.69 30.34
CA LYS A 96 9.79 -2.87 30.73
C LYS A 96 8.93 -3.95 31.39
N ARG A 97 8.07 -3.58 32.35
CA ARG A 97 7.17 -4.54 33.03
C ARG A 97 6.20 -5.20 32.05
N ILE A 98 5.61 -4.41 31.14
CA ILE A 98 4.71 -4.94 30.10
C ILE A 98 5.44 -5.95 29.22
N LEU A 99 6.67 -5.65 28.80
CA LEU A 99 7.48 -6.57 27.99
C LEU A 99 7.77 -7.86 28.74
N GLU A 100 8.23 -7.78 29.97
CA GLU A 100 8.59 -8.94 30.79
C GLU A 100 7.39 -9.87 31.02
N GLN A 101 6.27 -9.31 31.48
CA GLN A 101 5.03 -10.07 31.74
C GLN A 101 4.45 -10.66 30.43
N GLY A 102 4.45 -9.87 29.35
CA GLY A 102 3.94 -10.34 28.05
C GLY A 102 4.80 -11.45 27.45
N CYS A 103 6.14 -11.36 27.54
CA CYS A 103 7.04 -12.41 27.09
C CYS A 103 6.93 -13.69 27.91
N GLU A 104 6.77 -13.59 29.24
CA GLU A 104 6.54 -14.76 30.09
C GLU A 104 5.22 -15.47 29.71
N ALA A 105 4.15 -14.73 29.59
CA ALA A 105 2.84 -15.26 29.19
C ALA A 105 2.89 -15.89 27.80
N LEU A 106 3.54 -15.20 26.84
CA LEU A 106 3.69 -15.70 25.48
C LEU A 106 4.51 -17.00 25.44
N ALA A 107 5.66 -17.03 26.12
CA ALA A 107 6.51 -18.20 26.16
C ALA A 107 5.81 -19.40 26.84
N ALA A 108 4.98 -19.17 27.85
CA ALA A 108 4.17 -20.21 28.47
C ALA A 108 3.18 -20.82 27.47
N ARG A 109 2.47 -19.99 26.71
CA ARG A 109 1.52 -20.44 25.67
C ARG A 109 2.21 -21.15 24.52
N MET A 110 3.37 -20.66 24.06
CA MET A 110 4.13 -21.26 22.96
C MET A 110 4.73 -22.65 23.30
N LYS A 111 4.79 -23.04 24.57
CA LYS A 111 5.15 -24.42 24.97
C LYS A 111 4.07 -25.43 24.61
N GLU A 112 2.83 -24.98 24.47
CA GLU A 112 1.71 -25.81 24.05
C GLU A 112 1.72 -25.94 22.50
N PRO A 113 1.94 -27.15 21.95
CA PRO A 113 2.04 -27.32 20.48
C PRO A 113 0.82 -26.81 19.73
N ALA A 114 -0.39 -27.03 20.25
CA ALA A 114 -1.63 -26.59 19.63
C ALA A 114 -1.72 -25.07 19.48
N PHE A 115 -1.10 -24.30 20.38
CA PHE A 115 -1.06 -22.84 20.27
C PHE A 115 -0.30 -22.39 19.02
N ASN A 116 0.91 -22.89 18.81
CA ASN A 116 1.73 -22.51 17.64
C ASN A 116 1.12 -23.00 16.33
N GLU A 117 0.52 -24.20 16.31
CA GLU A 117 -0.09 -24.80 15.12
C GLU A 117 -1.40 -24.10 14.68
N SER A 118 -2.10 -23.47 15.61
CA SER A 118 -3.34 -22.74 15.34
C SER A 118 -3.12 -21.38 14.69
N HIS A 119 -1.89 -20.84 14.72
CA HIS A 119 -1.58 -19.50 14.23
C HIS A 119 -1.09 -19.50 12.78
N ASP A 120 -1.44 -18.43 12.05
CA ASP A 120 -0.82 -18.15 10.76
C ASP A 120 0.71 -18.03 10.92
N PRO A 121 1.51 -18.53 9.99
CA PRO A 121 2.97 -18.42 10.02
C PRO A 121 3.52 -17.02 10.26
N ILE A 122 2.82 -15.97 9.88
CA ILE A 122 3.18 -14.58 10.18
C ILE A 122 3.14 -14.35 11.69
N VAL A 123 2.02 -14.66 12.35
CA VAL A 123 1.85 -14.51 13.80
C VAL A 123 2.86 -15.35 14.55
N ARG A 124 3.05 -16.60 14.16
CA ARG A 124 4.04 -17.51 14.76
C ARG A 124 5.46 -16.95 14.68
N SER A 125 5.83 -16.37 13.54
CA SER A 125 7.13 -15.72 13.36
C SER A 125 7.27 -14.47 14.23
N LEU A 126 6.23 -13.64 14.36
CA LEU A 126 6.22 -12.45 15.20
C LEU A 126 6.32 -12.79 16.68
N ASN A 127 5.64 -13.85 17.14
CA ASN A 127 5.74 -14.34 18.51
C ASN A 127 7.19 -14.77 18.84
N SER A 128 7.84 -15.48 17.94
CA SER A 128 9.24 -15.87 18.07
C SER A 128 10.18 -14.66 18.05
N LEU A 129 9.94 -13.67 17.17
CA LEU A 129 10.72 -12.43 17.13
C LEU A 129 10.63 -11.62 18.42
N ALA A 130 9.45 -11.55 19.06
CA ALA A 130 9.28 -10.85 20.33
C ALA A 130 10.10 -11.49 21.45
N LEU A 131 10.07 -12.82 21.57
CA LEU A 131 10.88 -13.54 22.55
C LEU A 131 12.39 -13.37 22.27
N LEU A 132 12.80 -13.40 21.02
CA LEU A 132 14.18 -13.16 20.60
C LEU A 132 14.61 -11.72 20.95
N ALA A 133 13.76 -10.73 20.67
CA ALA A 133 14.00 -9.33 20.94
C ALA A 133 14.08 -9.01 22.45
N SER A 134 13.45 -9.79 23.30
CA SER A 134 13.58 -9.67 24.76
C SER A 134 15.01 -9.94 25.26
N GLY A 135 15.77 -10.73 24.49
CA GLY A 135 17.13 -11.12 24.84
C GLY A 135 17.23 -12.04 26.07
N ASN A 136 16.11 -12.61 26.54
CA ASN A 136 16.10 -13.51 27.68
C ASN A 136 16.58 -14.92 27.25
N PRO A 137 17.73 -15.40 27.76
CA PRO A 137 18.30 -16.68 27.35
C PRO A 137 17.44 -17.90 27.71
N SER A 138 16.54 -17.78 28.67
CA SER A 138 15.65 -18.89 29.07
C SER A 138 14.69 -19.33 27.95
N TYR A 139 14.48 -18.50 26.93
CA TYR A 139 13.66 -18.83 25.77
C TYR A 139 14.44 -19.57 24.67
N GLY A 140 15.75 -19.75 24.81
CA GLY A 140 16.63 -20.40 23.83
C GLY A 140 16.08 -21.72 23.25
N PRO A 141 15.74 -22.71 24.08
CA PRO A 141 15.23 -24.00 23.58
C PRO A 141 13.92 -23.89 22.80
N LEU A 142 13.06 -22.93 23.17
CA LEU A 142 11.81 -22.67 22.45
C LEU A 142 12.09 -22.02 21.07
N LEU A 143 12.99 -21.05 21.07
CA LEU A 143 13.39 -20.34 19.84
C LEU A 143 14.12 -21.26 18.84
N GLU A 144 14.94 -22.20 19.32
CA GLU A 144 15.59 -23.23 18.51
C GLU A 144 14.53 -24.09 17.79
N LYS A 145 13.50 -24.56 18.52
CA LYS A 145 12.41 -25.35 17.96
C LYS A 145 11.65 -24.56 16.87
N GLU A 146 11.37 -23.28 17.12
CA GLU A 146 10.69 -22.42 16.16
C GLU A 146 11.56 -22.10 14.93
N ALA A 147 12.88 -21.97 15.11
CA ALA A 147 13.83 -21.81 14.02
C ALA A 147 13.91 -23.06 13.11
N GLN A 148 13.89 -24.27 13.69
CA GLN A 148 13.81 -25.51 12.90
C GLN A 148 12.51 -25.59 12.10
N TRP A 149 11.35 -25.28 12.73
CA TRP A 149 10.09 -25.18 12.03
C TRP A 149 10.16 -24.20 10.84
N ALA A 150 10.72 -23.01 11.06
CA ALA A 150 10.88 -22.00 10.03
C ALA A 150 11.80 -22.44 8.89
N ALA A 151 12.89 -23.15 9.19
CA ALA A 151 13.80 -23.70 8.20
C ALA A 151 13.13 -24.72 7.27
N ASP A 152 12.17 -25.48 7.80
CA ASP A 152 11.43 -26.51 7.03
C ASP A 152 10.16 -25.96 6.38
N TYR A 153 9.77 -24.73 6.69
CA TYR A 153 8.49 -24.15 6.23
C TYR A 153 8.36 -24.12 4.70
N ARG A 154 7.19 -24.48 4.21
CA ARG A 154 6.78 -24.45 2.79
C ARG A 154 5.36 -23.88 2.67
N ASP A 155 5.16 -23.00 1.71
CA ASP A 155 3.84 -22.49 1.36
C ASP A 155 3.62 -22.49 -0.15
N LYS A 156 2.39 -22.79 -0.57
CA LYS A 156 1.99 -22.79 -1.99
C LYS A 156 0.82 -21.83 -2.28
N SER A 157 0.19 -21.29 -1.25
CA SER A 157 -1.01 -20.48 -1.40
C SER A 157 -0.69 -18.98 -1.45
N MET A 158 0.02 -18.47 -0.45
CA MET A 158 0.41 -17.07 -0.33
C MET A 158 1.90 -16.93 0.07
N PRO A 159 2.82 -17.50 -0.74
CA PRO A 159 4.22 -17.63 -0.34
C PRO A 159 4.88 -16.28 -0.02
N THR A 160 4.54 -15.20 -0.73
CA THR A 160 5.18 -13.90 -0.49
C THR A 160 4.93 -13.39 0.92
N TRP A 161 3.69 -13.44 1.39
CA TRP A 161 3.32 -12.96 2.72
C TRP A 161 4.01 -13.76 3.84
N ARG A 162 3.90 -15.07 3.77
CA ARG A 162 4.38 -15.95 4.85
C ARG A 162 5.88 -16.12 4.82
N TYR A 163 6.48 -16.31 3.64
CA TYR A 163 7.94 -16.43 3.51
C TYR A 163 8.67 -15.17 4.00
N SER A 164 8.09 -13.98 3.81
CA SER A 164 8.73 -12.75 4.27
C SER A 164 8.95 -12.75 5.78
N TYR A 165 7.92 -13.02 6.57
CA TYR A 165 8.03 -13.02 8.04
C TYR A 165 8.81 -14.22 8.58
N VAL A 166 8.64 -15.40 7.98
CA VAL A 166 9.43 -16.59 8.32
C VAL A 166 10.92 -16.34 8.06
N MET A 167 11.26 -15.71 6.92
CA MET A 167 12.64 -15.39 6.57
C MET A 167 13.23 -14.29 7.48
N ILE A 168 12.46 -13.26 7.83
CA ILE A 168 12.86 -12.24 8.82
C ILE A 168 13.20 -12.93 10.16
N MET A 169 12.28 -13.74 10.67
CA MET A 169 12.47 -14.43 11.96
C MET A 169 13.70 -15.34 11.93
N LEU A 170 13.84 -16.15 10.90
CA LEU A 170 14.95 -17.09 10.79
C LEU A 170 16.30 -16.37 10.64
N SER A 171 16.34 -15.26 9.89
CA SER A 171 17.53 -14.42 9.73
C SER A 171 17.94 -13.78 11.07
N GLU A 172 16.98 -13.18 11.78
CA GLU A 172 17.26 -12.56 13.09
C GLU A 172 17.69 -13.59 14.13
N TYR A 173 17.15 -14.81 14.08
CA TYR A 173 17.60 -15.91 14.93
C TYR A 173 19.07 -16.25 14.68
N VAL A 174 19.46 -16.45 13.42
CA VAL A 174 20.88 -16.70 13.04
C VAL A 174 21.79 -15.56 13.49
N LEU A 175 21.38 -14.31 13.24
CA LEU A 175 22.14 -13.10 13.59
C LEU A 175 22.27 -12.86 15.10
N ALA A 176 21.30 -13.33 15.89
CA ALA A 176 21.30 -13.18 17.34
C ALA A 176 22.03 -14.32 18.06
N THR A 177 21.92 -15.55 17.55
CA THR A 177 22.41 -16.76 18.24
C THR A 177 23.71 -17.31 17.65
N GLY A 178 23.99 -17.04 16.36
CA GLY A 178 25.08 -17.66 15.61
C GLY A 178 24.81 -19.12 15.22
N ASP A 179 23.60 -19.64 15.43
CA ASP A 179 23.24 -21.00 15.05
C ASP A 179 23.06 -21.10 13.52
N THR A 180 23.97 -21.79 12.87
CA THR A 180 23.98 -22.00 11.42
C THR A 180 23.29 -23.29 10.99
N SER A 181 22.76 -24.09 11.89
CA SER A 181 22.07 -25.36 11.57
C SER A 181 20.86 -25.16 10.68
N VAL A 182 20.22 -24.00 10.77
CA VAL A 182 19.04 -23.58 10.00
C VAL A 182 19.33 -22.88 8.67
N MET A 183 20.63 -22.63 8.37
CA MET A 183 21.05 -21.94 7.14
C MET A 183 20.55 -22.61 5.83
N PRO A 184 20.54 -23.93 5.69
CA PRO A 184 20.00 -24.55 4.46
C PRO A 184 18.55 -24.17 4.18
N GLY A 185 17.72 -24.03 5.24
CA GLY A 185 16.33 -23.55 5.14
C GLY A 185 16.25 -22.09 4.73
N LEU A 186 17.07 -21.23 5.34
CA LEU A 186 17.13 -19.81 5.02
C LEU A 186 17.59 -19.56 3.57
N GLU A 187 18.63 -20.27 3.10
CA GLU A 187 19.11 -20.19 1.72
C GLU A 187 18.05 -20.64 0.71
N ARG A 188 17.27 -21.66 1.07
CA ARG A 188 16.16 -22.13 0.23
C ARG A 188 15.07 -21.06 0.12
N LEU A 189 14.61 -20.48 1.24
CA LEU A 189 13.60 -19.41 1.25
C LEU A 189 14.05 -18.22 0.42
N ALA A 190 15.29 -17.75 0.62
CA ALA A 190 15.85 -16.63 -0.14
C ALA A 190 15.90 -16.92 -1.65
N ARG A 191 16.33 -18.12 -2.05
CA ARG A 191 16.39 -18.52 -3.45
C ARG A 191 15.01 -18.61 -4.10
N GLU A 192 14.01 -19.13 -3.38
CA GLU A 192 12.63 -19.17 -3.87
C GLU A 192 12.05 -17.76 -4.00
N ALA A 193 12.33 -16.86 -3.05
CA ALA A 193 11.94 -15.45 -3.11
C ALA A 193 12.56 -14.74 -4.32
N VAL A 194 13.86 -14.92 -4.57
CA VAL A 194 14.56 -14.37 -5.75
C VAL A 194 13.92 -14.84 -7.05
N ARG A 195 13.64 -16.13 -7.18
CA ARG A 195 12.98 -16.70 -8.38
C ARG A 195 11.55 -16.20 -8.56
N GLY A 196 10.88 -15.86 -7.46
CA GLY A 196 9.51 -15.39 -7.44
C GLY A 196 9.36 -13.87 -7.65
N GLN A 197 10.45 -13.13 -7.82
CA GLN A 197 10.40 -11.69 -8.04
C GLN A 197 9.92 -11.36 -9.45
N SER A 198 9.03 -10.38 -9.58
CA SER A 198 8.52 -9.92 -10.87
C SER A 198 9.52 -9.10 -11.67
N ALA A 199 9.20 -8.84 -12.94
CA ALA A 199 10.03 -8.01 -13.82
C ALA A 199 10.16 -6.57 -13.31
N VAL A 200 9.19 -6.02 -12.59
CA VAL A 200 9.26 -4.67 -11.96
C VAL A 200 10.05 -4.63 -10.66
N GLY A 201 10.52 -5.78 -10.14
CA GLY A 201 11.34 -5.81 -8.93
C GLY A 201 10.57 -5.99 -7.62
N SER A 202 9.30 -6.38 -7.64
CA SER A 202 8.50 -6.66 -6.44
C SER A 202 7.78 -8.00 -6.56
N TRP A 203 6.87 -8.29 -5.65
CA TRP A 203 6.10 -9.54 -5.58
C TRP A 203 4.61 -9.24 -5.51
N GLY A 204 3.77 -10.24 -5.84
CA GLY A 204 2.33 -10.22 -5.60
C GLY A 204 1.96 -11.05 -4.36
N HIS A 205 0.72 -11.51 -4.24
CA HIS A 205 0.33 -12.52 -3.25
C HIS A 205 1.13 -13.81 -3.42
N GLY A 206 1.28 -14.25 -4.67
CA GLY A 206 2.13 -15.35 -5.06
C GLY A 206 3.40 -14.88 -5.76
N PHE A 207 4.26 -15.83 -6.06
CA PHE A 207 5.49 -15.60 -6.82
C PHE A 207 5.19 -15.39 -8.30
N ALA A 208 6.04 -14.61 -8.96
CA ALA A 208 5.97 -14.41 -10.40
C ALA A 208 6.22 -15.71 -11.17
N ARG A 209 5.65 -15.77 -12.37
CA ARG A 209 5.94 -16.80 -13.35
C ARG A 209 7.38 -16.67 -13.89
N PRO A 210 7.94 -17.68 -14.55
CA PRO A 210 9.29 -17.60 -15.11
C PRO A 210 9.51 -16.42 -16.09
N ASP A 211 8.46 -15.90 -16.68
CA ASP A 211 8.47 -14.72 -17.55
C ASP A 211 8.41 -13.38 -16.80
N GLY A 212 8.45 -13.42 -15.47
CA GLY A 212 8.42 -12.23 -14.60
C GLY A 212 7.04 -11.61 -14.39
N ARG A 213 5.97 -12.20 -14.96
CA ARG A 213 4.60 -11.70 -14.79
C ARG A 213 3.95 -12.22 -13.51
N LEU A 214 3.18 -11.36 -12.87
CA LEU A 214 2.38 -11.69 -11.69
C LEU A 214 0.94 -11.96 -12.10
N GLY A 215 0.31 -12.92 -11.43
CA GLY A 215 -1.13 -13.17 -11.54
C GLY A 215 -1.97 -12.25 -10.66
N GLY A 216 -3.28 -12.27 -10.85
CA GLY A 216 -4.25 -11.51 -10.04
C GLY A 216 -4.03 -10.00 -10.14
N TYR A 217 -4.05 -9.33 -8.99
CA TYR A 217 -3.87 -7.88 -8.87
C TYR A 217 -2.50 -7.38 -9.39
N GLY A 218 -1.48 -8.24 -9.40
CA GLY A 218 -0.13 -7.85 -9.78
C GLY A 218 0.79 -7.66 -8.57
N MET A 219 1.72 -6.70 -8.67
CA MET A 219 2.63 -6.41 -7.56
C MET A 219 1.92 -5.69 -6.41
N MET A 220 2.39 -5.97 -5.20
CA MET A 220 1.90 -5.36 -3.97
C MET A 220 3.05 -5.02 -3.04
N ASN A 221 3.01 -3.81 -2.49
CA ASN A 221 4.06 -3.33 -1.59
C ASN A 221 3.93 -3.90 -0.16
N SER A 222 2.71 -4.23 0.27
CA SER A 222 2.50 -4.79 1.62
C SER A 222 3.25 -6.11 1.87
N PRO A 223 3.24 -7.12 0.96
CA PRO A 223 4.12 -8.27 1.09
C PRO A 223 5.52 -8.05 0.49
N GLY A 224 5.69 -7.12 -0.45
CA GLY A 224 6.97 -6.86 -1.11
C GLY A 224 8.02 -6.23 -0.18
N LEU A 225 7.59 -5.31 0.67
CA LEU A 225 8.48 -4.66 1.66
C LEU A 225 9.06 -5.65 2.67
N PRO A 226 8.25 -6.44 3.43
CA PRO A 226 8.81 -7.40 4.35
C PRO A 226 9.61 -8.52 3.65
N MET A 227 9.27 -8.87 2.39
CA MET A 227 10.09 -9.78 1.58
C MET A 227 11.49 -9.19 1.32
N THR A 228 11.55 -7.90 0.99
CA THR A 228 12.83 -7.21 0.78
C THR A 228 13.63 -7.11 2.09
N ILE A 229 12.98 -6.79 3.22
CA ILE A 229 13.60 -6.81 4.56
C ILE A 229 14.17 -8.20 4.86
N GLY A 230 13.40 -9.26 4.61
CA GLY A 230 13.83 -10.64 4.81
C GLY A 230 15.06 -11.00 3.98
N LEU A 231 15.13 -10.59 2.70
CA LEU A 231 16.29 -10.80 1.84
C LEU A 231 17.52 -10.02 2.33
N VAL A 232 17.34 -8.77 2.80
CA VAL A 232 18.44 -7.98 3.39
C VAL A 232 18.99 -8.67 4.63
N LEU A 233 18.13 -9.08 5.55
CA LEU A 233 18.55 -9.78 6.78
C LEU A 233 19.15 -11.16 6.49
N ALA A 234 18.63 -11.89 5.50
CA ALA A 234 19.21 -13.17 5.07
C ALA A 234 20.62 -12.99 4.50
N ARG A 235 20.87 -11.94 3.72
CA ARG A 235 22.21 -11.57 3.25
C ARG A 235 23.12 -11.25 4.42
N GLU A 236 22.70 -10.45 5.38
CA GLU A 236 23.47 -10.15 6.59
C GLU A 236 23.76 -11.41 7.44
N ALA A 237 22.82 -12.36 7.49
CA ALA A 237 22.99 -13.66 8.14
C ALA A 237 23.96 -14.60 7.40
N GLY A 238 24.44 -14.22 6.22
CA GLY A 238 25.45 -14.97 5.48
C GLY A 238 24.94 -15.77 4.29
N VAL A 239 23.68 -15.61 3.87
CA VAL A 239 23.14 -16.22 2.64
C VAL A 239 23.91 -15.70 1.41
N LYS A 240 24.48 -16.62 0.64
CA LYS A 240 25.27 -16.33 -0.55
C LYS A 240 24.59 -16.76 -1.86
N SER A 241 23.28 -17.02 -1.81
CA SER A 241 22.52 -17.45 -3.00
C SER A 241 22.61 -16.42 -4.12
N PRO A 242 22.92 -16.83 -5.37
CA PRO A 242 22.97 -15.94 -6.50
C PRO A 242 21.65 -15.17 -6.68
N GLY A 243 21.72 -13.90 -7.08
CA GLY A 243 20.58 -13.05 -7.36
C GLY A 243 19.99 -12.33 -6.14
N VAL A 244 20.39 -12.64 -4.90
CA VAL A 244 19.84 -11.97 -3.68
C VAL A 244 20.16 -10.47 -3.73
N ALA A 245 21.39 -10.10 -4.01
CA ALA A 245 21.81 -8.69 -4.08
C ALA A 245 21.07 -7.92 -5.20
N GLU A 246 20.91 -8.55 -6.37
CA GLU A 246 20.14 -7.98 -7.48
C GLU A 246 18.66 -7.83 -7.14
N ALA A 247 18.05 -8.84 -6.51
CA ALA A 247 16.65 -8.77 -6.12
C ALA A 247 16.39 -7.64 -5.10
N ILE A 248 17.29 -7.45 -4.13
CA ILE A 248 17.25 -6.33 -3.19
C ILE A 248 17.33 -5.00 -3.96
N GLU A 249 18.29 -4.84 -4.86
CA GLU A 249 18.48 -3.60 -5.62
C GLU A 249 17.25 -3.27 -6.49
N ARG A 250 16.69 -4.26 -7.19
CA ARG A 250 15.50 -4.06 -8.02
C ARG A 250 14.29 -3.62 -7.19
N SER A 251 14.07 -4.25 -6.04
CA SER A 251 12.97 -3.87 -5.14
C SER A 251 13.20 -2.49 -4.51
N THR A 252 14.41 -2.21 -4.07
CA THR A 252 14.75 -0.92 -3.46
C THR A 252 14.66 0.23 -4.47
N ARG A 253 15.03 0.01 -5.72
CA ARG A 253 14.86 1.01 -6.81
C ARG A 253 13.39 1.39 -6.99
N LEU A 254 12.49 0.43 -6.96
CA LEU A 254 11.05 0.69 -6.97
C LEU A 254 10.62 1.56 -5.79
N LEU A 255 11.09 1.24 -4.58
CA LEU A 255 10.67 1.88 -3.34
C LEU A 255 11.27 3.28 -3.16
N ARG A 256 12.51 3.52 -3.61
CA ARG A 256 13.16 4.85 -3.60
C ARG A 256 12.35 5.90 -4.34
N PHE A 257 11.58 5.49 -5.36
CA PHE A 257 10.73 6.43 -6.09
C PHE A 257 9.74 7.16 -5.20
N TYR A 258 9.26 6.54 -4.12
CA TYR A 258 8.26 7.13 -3.23
C TYR A 258 8.84 8.13 -2.22
N THR A 259 10.17 8.12 -2.00
CA THR A 259 10.83 9.04 -1.06
C THR A 259 10.54 10.50 -1.43
N GLY A 260 10.08 11.30 -0.47
CA GLY A 260 9.71 12.71 -0.65
C GLY A 260 8.38 12.95 -1.38
N LYS A 261 7.74 11.91 -1.95
CA LYS A 261 6.59 12.05 -2.85
C LYS A 261 5.25 11.64 -2.24
N GLY A 262 5.25 10.75 -1.26
CA GLY A 262 4.06 10.28 -0.58
C GLY A 262 4.28 8.98 0.19
N ALA A 263 3.25 8.49 0.87
CA ALA A 263 3.29 7.16 1.46
C ALA A 263 3.33 6.09 0.36
N ILE A 264 3.92 4.94 0.68
CA ILE A 264 4.01 3.82 -0.26
C ILE A 264 2.61 3.26 -0.51
N PRO A 265 2.14 3.24 -1.75
CA PRO A 265 0.79 2.76 -2.09
C PRO A 265 0.68 1.23 -1.98
N TYR A 266 -0.54 0.71 -2.10
CA TYR A 266 -0.80 -0.73 -2.06
C TYR A 266 -0.07 -1.50 -3.17
N GLY A 267 -0.21 -1.05 -4.41
CA GLY A 267 0.46 -1.60 -5.60
C GLY A 267 1.38 -0.60 -6.27
N ASP A 268 1.65 -0.77 -7.57
CA ASP A 268 2.43 0.16 -8.37
C ASP A 268 1.59 1.38 -8.79
N HIS A 269 1.05 2.07 -7.81
CA HIS A 269 0.23 3.26 -7.99
C HIS A 269 1.05 4.54 -7.79
N ALA A 270 0.38 5.69 -7.95
CA ALA A 270 0.93 6.97 -7.56
C ALA A 270 1.28 6.99 -6.06
N PRO A 271 2.29 7.77 -5.64
CA PRO A 271 2.56 8.00 -4.23
C PRO A 271 1.28 8.41 -3.51
N TRP A 272 1.01 7.78 -2.36
CA TRP A 272 -0.21 8.03 -1.62
C TRP A 272 -0.07 9.32 -0.79
N ILE A 273 -0.97 10.26 -1.00
CA ILE A 273 -0.90 11.59 -0.38
C ILE A 273 -2.14 11.92 0.46
N GLU A 274 -3.05 10.97 0.63
CA GLU A 274 -4.24 11.18 1.46
C GLU A 274 -3.92 11.08 2.95
N ASN A 275 -3.00 10.19 3.34
CA ASN A 275 -2.50 10.03 4.70
C ASN A 275 -1.02 9.64 4.72
N HIS A 276 -0.39 9.68 5.92
CA HIS A 276 1.04 9.43 6.09
C HIS A 276 1.38 7.94 6.10
N GLU A 277 0.40 7.08 6.29
CA GLU A 277 0.62 5.64 6.33
C GLU A 277 -0.53 4.91 5.64
N ASP A 278 -0.20 3.80 5.03
CA ASP A 278 -1.15 2.83 4.55
C ASP A 278 -0.63 1.43 4.83
N ASN A 279 -1.27 0.75 5.77
CA ASN A 279 -1.01 -0.66 6.08
C ASN A 279 0.42 -0.97 6.56
N GLY A 280 1.07 -0.05 7.27
CA GLY A 280 2.41 -0.22 7.83
C GLY A 280 3.58 -0.06 6.84
N LYS A 281 3.30 0.31 5.59
CA LYS A 281 4.33 0.33 4.53
C LYS A 281 5.40 1.40 4.71
N CYS A 282 5.07 2.57 5.25
CA CYS A 282 6.07 3.58 5.57
C CYS A 282 6.94 3.14 6.75
N GLY A 283 6.35 2.51 7.78
CA GLY A 283 7.11 1.91 8.88
C GLY A 283 8.09 0.83 8.39
N MET A 284 7.62 -0.07 7.50
CA MET A 284 8.48 -1.08 6.86
C MET A 284 9.61 -0.43 6.06
N ALA A 285 9.32 0.63 5.30
CA ALA A 285 10.31 1.32 4.48
C ALA A 285 11.35 2.04 5.33
N ALA A 286 10.95 2.67 6.45
CA ALA A 286 11.90 3.25 7.40
C ALA A 286 12.91 2.21 7.89
N VAL A 287 12.43 1.03 8.28
CA VAL A 287 13.29 -0.10 8.70
C VAL A 287 14.17 -0.59 7.55
N LEU A 288 13.62 -0.77 6.35
CA LEU A 288 14.35 -1.24 5.18
C LEU A 288 15.51 -0.29 4.83
N PHE A 289 15.24 1.00 4.68
CA PHE A 289 16.26 1.99 4.32
C PHE A 289 17.30 2.18 5.44
N GLN A 290 16.89 2.04 6.70
CA GLN A 290 17.82 1.98 7.84
C GLN A 290 18.79 0.79 7.72
N LEU A 291 18.30 -0.41 7.39
CA LEU A 291 19.12 -1.61 7.18
C LEU A 291 20.08 -1.46 5.98
N LEU A 292 19.62 -0.80 4.92
CA LEU A 292 20.42 -0.52 3.72
C LEU A 292 21.40 0.65 3.87
N LYS A 293 21.31 1.40 4.99
CA LYS A 293 22.09 2.62 5.25
C LYS A 293 21.83 3.73 4.22
N GLU A 294 20.59 3.86 3.78
CA GLU A 294 20.14 4.90 2.86
C GLU A 294 19.41 6.01 3.66
N ALA A 295 20.15 7.07 3.98
CA ALA A 295 19.71 8.09 4.95
C ALA A 295 18.43 8.82 4.53
N GLU A 296 18.29 9.21 3.26
CA GLU A 296 17.14 9.98 2.77
C GLU A 296 15.83 9.19 2.92
N GLY A 297 15.81 7.94 2.48
CA GLY A 297 14.64 7.08 2.63
C GLY A 297 14.32 6.76 4.09
N ALA A 298 15.36 6.46 4.90
CA ALA A 298 15.20 6.14 6.31
C ALA A 298 14.62 7.32 7.10
N GLU A 299 15.10 8.54 6.85
CA GLU A 299 14.58 9.76 7.48
C GLU A 299 13.15 10.05 7.03
N PHE A 300 12.92 10.11 5.71
CA PHE A 300 11.60 10.44 5.17
C PHE A 300 10.51 9.51 5.70
N PHE A 301 10.68 8.20 5.58
CA PHE A 301 9.67 7.25 6.01
C PHE A 301 9.53 7.13 7.53
N SER A 302 10.61 7.39 8.29
CA SER A 302 10.49 7.50 9.75
C SER A 302 9.66 8.73 10.16
N ARG A 303 9.86 9.89 9.53
CA ARG A 303 9.02 11.08 9.73
C ARG A 303 7.57 10.83 9.35
N MET A 304 7.30 10.14 8.24
CA MET A 304 5.96 9.71 7.85
C MET A 304 5.33 8.83 8.94
N SER A 305 6.09 7.90 9.53
CA SER A 305 5.62 7.05 10.63
C SER A 305 5.33 7.82 11.91
N VAL A 306 6.14 8.84 12.28
CA VAL A 306 5.89 9.70 13.45
C VAL A 306 4.63 10.52 13.24
N ALA A 307 4.44 11.12 12.07
CA ALA A 307 3.25 11.88 11.72
C ALA A 307 1.98 11.04 11.64
N SER A 308 2.10 9.73 11.39
CA SER A 308 0.95 8.84 11.29
C SER A 308 0.52 8.32 12.66
N HIS A 309 -0.62 8.78 13.14
CA HIS A 309 -1.22 8.34 14.40
C HIS A 309 -2.74 8.44 14.35
N GLY A 310 -3.44 8.04 15.43
CA GLY A 310 -4.90 8.08 15.50
C GLY A 310 -5.55 7.28 14.35
N PRO A 311 -6.55 7.87 13.63
CA PRO A 311 -7.29 7.17 12.58
C PRO A 311 -6.42 6.62 11.44
N GLU A 312 -5.27 7.21 11.12
CA GLU A 312 -4.38 6.68 10.08
C GLU A 312 -3.80 5.31 10.48
N ARG A 313 -3.55 5.09 11.78
CA ARG A 313 -3.08 3.80 12.30
C ARG A 313 -4.20 2.79 12.53
N ASP A 314 -5.42 3.28 12.72
CA ASP A 314 -6.58 2.46 13.07
C ASP A 314 -7.31 1.90 11.83
N THR A 315 -6.82 2.20 10.64
CA THR A 315 -7.39 1.78 9.35
C THR A 315 -6.39 0.97 8.53
N GLY A 316 -6.84 0.45 7.43
CA GLY A 316 -6.01 -0.28 6.47
C GLY A 316 -6.72 -1.52 5.93
N HIS A 317 -6.24 -2.03 4.82
CA HIS A 317 -6.83 -3.17 4.10
C HIS A 317 -6.90 -4.46 4.93
N THR A 318 -5.92 -4.66 5.82
CA THR A 318 -5.86 -5.81 6.75
C THR A 318 -6.32 -5.41 8.17
N GLY A 319 -7.32 -4.56 8.26
CA GLY A 319 -7.60 -3.86 9.50
C GLY A 319 -6.40 -3.01 9.87
N ASN A 320 -6.10 -2.88 11.14
CA ASN A 320 -4.94 -2.12 11.59
C ASN A 320 -3.72 -3.01 11.98
N PHE A 321 -3.76 -4.32 11.71
CA PHE A 321 -2.74 -5.27 12.17
C PHE A 321 -1.31 -4.85 11.77
N PHE A 322 -1.05 -4.72 10.46
CA PHE A 322 0.28 -4.33 9.97
C PHE A 322 0.60 -2.87 10.27
N ASN A 323 -0.41 -2.01 10.32
CA ASN A 323 -0.24 -0.60 10.69
C ASN A 323 0.34 -0.45 12.10
N ILE A 324 -0.18 -1.19 13.06
CA ILE A 324 0.28 -1.13 14.45
C ILE A 324 1.58 -1.92 14.64
N LEU A 325 1.72 -3.09 14.02
CA LEU A 325 2.95 -3.88 14.05
C LEU A 325 4.18 -3.06 13.65
N TRP A 326 4.11 -2.32 12.53
CA TRP A 326 5.23 -1.58 11.98
C TRP A 326 5.32 -0.13 12.48
N ALA A 327 4.39 0.31 13.35
CA ALA A 327 4.39 1.68 13.86
C ALA A 327 5.67 2.00 14.63
N MET A 328 5.92 1.30 15.74
CA MET A 328 7.10 1.58 16.58
C MET A 328 8.42 1.30 15.87
N PRO A 329 8.61 0.22 15.10
CA PRO A 329 9.79 0.03 14.27
C PRO A 329 10.06 1.18 13.29
N GLY A 330 9.02 1.81 12.76
CA GLY A 330 9.13 2.98 11.87
C GLY A 330 9.41 4.30 12.61
N VAL A 331 8.88 4.47 13.81
CA VAL A 331 9.05 5.68 14.63
C VAL A 331 10.40 5.70 15.35
N ALA A 332 10.85 4.57 15.89
CA ALA A 332 12.04 4.46 16.74
C ALA A 332 13.35 4.96 16.09
N PRO A 333 13.59 4.85 14.77
CA PRO A 333 14.76 5.43 14.15
C PRO A 333 14.92 6.95 14.36
N ALA A 334 13.81 7.69 14.51
CA ALA A 334 13.81 9.13 14.80
C ALA A 334 14.16 9.48 16.27
N GLY A 335 14.34 8.49 17.13
CA GLY A 335 14.86 8.64 18.49
C GLY A 335 13.81 8.66 19.59
N PRO A 336 14.29 8.69 20.87
CA PRO A 336 13.43 8.58 22.06
C PRO A 336 12.39 9.72 22.20
N ALA A 337 12.71 10.93 21.76
CA ALA A 337 11.74 12.04 21.77
C ALA A 337 10.57 11.76 20.81
N ALA A 338 10.86 11.22 19.62
CA ALA A 338 9.83 10.86 18.64
C ALA A 338 8.93 9.72 19.15
N THR A 339 9.52 8.65 19.73
CA THR A 339 8.74 7.56 20.30
C THR A 339 7.87 8.02 21.46
N GLY A 340 8.41 8.88 22.32
CA GLY A 340 7.68 9.45 23.47
C GLY A 340 6.50 10.29 23.02
N ALA A 341 6.69 11.21 22.06
CA ALA A 341 5.61 12.03 21.49
C ALA A 341 4.53 11.16 20.83
N TRP A 342 4.91 10.16 20.03
CA TRP A 342 3.98 9.24 19.39
C TRP A 342 3.21 8.38 20.42
N MET A 343 3.91 7.87 21.46
CA MET A 343 3.29 7.14 22.56
C MET A 343 2.29 7.99 23.32
N GLN A 344 2.63 9.23 23.64
CA GLN A 344 1.76 10.16 24.35
C GLN A 344 0.50 10.49 23.56
N GLU A 345 0.62 10.72 22.26
CA GLU A 345 -0.52 11.06 21.40
C GLU A 345 -1.44 9.87 21.16
N PHE A 346 -0.86 8.72 20.85
CA PHE A 346 -1.62 7.58 20.37
C PHE A 346 -1.24 6.24 21.05
N GLY A 347 0.02 5.87 21.05
CA GLY A 347 0.44 4.49 21.30
C GLY A 347 0.11 4.00 22.70
N ALA A 348 0.32 4.82 23.73
CA ALA A 348 0.16 4.39 25.13
C ALA A 348 -1.27 3.91 25.42
N TRP A 349 -2.27 4.76 25.15
CA TRP A 349 -3.66 4.39 25.41
C TRP A 349 -4.16 3.28 24.48
N TYR A 350 -3.69 3.26 23.22
CA TYR A 350 -4.09 2.24 22.24
C TYR A 350 -3.54 0.85 22.64
N PHE A 351 -2.28 0.77 23.01
CA PHE A 351 -1.67 -0.48 23.45
C PHE A 351 -2.25 -0.98 24.76
N ASP A 352 -2.51 -0.08 25.72
CA ASP A 352 -3.13 -0.48 27.00
C ASP A 352 -4.57 -0.93 26.82
N LEU A 353 -5.32 -0.35 25.85
CA LEU A 353 -6.65 -0.81 25.49
C LEU A 353 -6.63 -2.23 24.87
N ALA A 354 -5.60 -2.55 24.08
CA ALA A 354 -5.42 -3.86 23.47
C ALA A 354 -4.90 -4.92 24.46
N ARG A 355 -4.17 -4.50 25.52
CA ARG A 355 -3.52 -5.40 26.46
C ARG A 355 -4.51 -6.06 27.41
N ARG A 356 -4.48 -7.37 27.44
CA ARG A 356 -5.27 -8.17 28.39
C ARG A 356 -4.53 -8.33 29.72
N TRP A 357 -5.30 -8.66 30.72
CA TRP A 357 -4.80 -8.92 32.08
C TRP A 357 -3.83 -10.11 32.18
N ASP A 358 -3.89 -11.04 31.23
CA ASP A 358 -3.01 -12.22 31.13
C ASP A 358 -1.73 -11.97 30.31
N GLY A 359 -1.47 -10.71 29.92
CA GLY A 359 -0.29 -10.29 29.13
C GLY A 359 -0.42 -10.51 27.63
N ALA A 360 -1.56 -10.98 27.12
CA ALA A 360 -1.82 -11.09 25.69
C ALA A 360 -2.25 -9.75 25.07
N PHE A 361 -2.09 -9.65 23.77
CA PHE A 361 -2.60 -8.55 22.95
C PHE A 361 -3.41 -9.12 21.78
N PRO A 362 -4.74 -9.23 21.92
CA PRO A 362 -5.58 -9.59 20.79
C PRO A 362 -5.57 -8.47 19.77
N HIS A 363 -5.73 -8.83 18.49
CA HIS A 363 -5.95 -7.84 17.44
C HIS A 363 -7.31 -7.18 17.62
N GLN A 364 -7.33 -5.86 17.78
CA GLN A 364 -8.57 -5.12 18.01
C GLN A 364 -9.46 -5.07 16.75
N GLY A 365 -8.84 -5.10 15.58
CA GLY A 365 -9.53 -4.91 14.31
C GLY A 365 -9.99 -3.46 14.07
N PRO A 366 -10.56 -3.18 12.90
CA PRO A 366 -11.19 -1.90 12.61
C PRO A 366 -12.52 -1.75 13.37
N PRO A 367 -13.04 -0.53 13.48
CA PRO A 367 -14.35 -0.28 14.07
C PRO A 367 -15.49 -1.07 13.39
N GLU A 368 -15.40 -1.23 12.09
CA GLU A 368 -16.31 -2.03 11.26
C GLU A 368 -15.52 -3.21 10.67
N PRO A 369 -15.59 -4.38 11.30
CA PRO A 369 -14.86 -5.54 10.84
C PRO A 369 -15.41 -6.06 9.53
N ASP A 370 -14.52 -6.36 8.61
CA ASP A 370 -14.80 -7.04 7.35
C ASP A 370 -14.00 -8.36 7.25
N HIS A 371 -14.06 -9.02 6.10
CA HIS A 371 -13.35 -10.28 5.87
C HIS A 371 -11.80 -10.14 5.90
N ASP A 372 -11.27 -8.95 5.71
CA ASP A 372 -9.83 -8.63 5.72
C ASP A 372 -9.34 -8.07 7.06
N SER A 373 -10.21 -8.04 8.08
CA SER A 373 -9.88 -7.42 9.37
C SER A 373 -8.91 -8.21 10.23
N TYR A 374 -8.56 -9.44 9.87
CA TYR A 374 -7.73 -10.37 10.67
C TYR A 374 -8.21 -10.55 12.12
N GLN A 375 -9.50 -10.45 12.33
CA GLN A 375 -10.10 -10.71 13.64
C GLN A 375 -9.71 -12.11 14.14
N GLY A 376 -9.35 -12.17 15.42
CA GLY A 376 -8.90 -13.41 16.04
C GLY A 376 -7.40 -13.70 15.86
N TRP A 377 -6.66 -12.89 15.11
CA TRP A 377 -5.20 -13.00 15.09
C TRP A 377 -4.62 -12.55 16.45
N ASP A 378 -3.60 -13.28 16.90
CA ASP A 378 -2.83 -12.90 18.09
C ASP A 378 -1.82 -11.81 17.71
N ALA A 379 -1.98 -10.61 18.23
CA ALA A 379 -1.08 -9.50 18.01
C ALA A 379 0.03 -9.39 19.07
N THR A 380 0.09 -10.32 20.01
CA THR A 380 1.01 -10.26 21.16
C THR A 380 2.45 -10.07 20.75
N GLY A 381 2.98 -10.88 19.83
CA GLY A 381 4.35 -10.75 19.35
C GLY A 381 4.64 -9.38 18.71
N GLY A 382 3.73 -8.87 17.89
CA GLY A 382 3.88 -7.58 17.25
C GLY A 382 3.92 -6.41 18.24
N TYR A 383 3.06 -6.42 19.26
CA TYR A 383 3.00 -5.36 20.27
C TYR A 383 4.21 -5.44 21.23
N LEU A 384 4.64 -6.64 21.60
CA LEU A 384 5.84 -6.81 22.43
C LEU A 384 7.12 -6.36 21.73
N LEU A 385 7.20 -6.46 20.38
CA LEU A 385 8.31 -5.88 19.62
C LEU A 385 8.42 -4.37 19.82
N ALA A 386 7.29 -3.64 19.91
CA ALA A 386 7.31 -2.20 20.20
C ALA A 386 7.95 -1.90 21.56
N TYR A 387 7.65 -2.69 22.58
CA TYR A 387 8.24 -2.55 23.92
C TYR A 387 9.70 -3.04 24.00
N ALA A 388 10.13 -3.89 23.06
CA ALA A 388 11.50 -4.40 23.00
C ALA A 388 12.50 -3.45 22.32
N MET A 389 12.05 -2.35 21.69
CA MET A 389 12.92 -1.37 21.01
C MET A 389 14.11 -0.89 21.85
N PRO A 390 13.96 -0.57 23.16
CA PRO A 390 15.09 -0.12 23.97
C PRO A 390 16.21 -1.14 24.14
N LEU A 391 15.89 -2.43 24.00
CA LEU A 391 16.84 -3.52 24.22
C LEU A 391 17.82 -3.71 23.06
N LYS A 392 17.46 -3.30 21.85
CA LYS A 392 18.31 -3.35 20.64
C LYS A 392 18.96 -4.73 20.40
N LYS A 393 18.22 -5.81 20.65
CA LYS A 393 18.75 -7.17 20.57
C LYS A 393 18.77 -7.74 19.16
N ILE A 394 17.83 -7.32 18.32
CA ILE A 394 17.68 -7.73 16.94
C ILE A 394 17.70 -6.50 16.01
N HIS A 395 17.89 -6.72 14.72
CA HIS A 395 18.00 -5.61 13.75
C HIS A 395 16.69 -4.82 13.64
N LEU A 396 15.54 -5.51 13.69
CA LEU A 396 14.23 -4.85 13.70
C LEU A 396 14.02 -3.93 14.91
N THR A 397 14.73 -4.16 16.01
CA THR A 397 14.69 -3.30 17.20
C THR A 397 15.90 -2.36 17.32
N GLY A 398 16.62 -2.12 16.21
CA GLY A 398 17.71 -1.13 16.18
C GLY A 398 19.04 -1.62 16.71
N LYS A 399 19.39 -2.92 16.55
CA LYS A 399 20.70 -3.48 16.92
C LYS A 399 21.86 -2.75 16.24
N ASN A 400 21.69 -2.37 14.97
CA ASN A 400 22.67 -1.56 14.26
C ASN A 400 22.54 -0.08 14.64
N PRO A 401 23.63 0.70 14.61
CA PRO A 401 23.58 2.14 14.81
C PRO A 401 22.58 2.80 13.84
N GLY A 402 21.74 3.68 14.37
CA GLY A 402 20.82 4.46 13.57
C GLY A 402 21.54 5.44 12.64
N ILE A 403 21.01 5.65 11.45
CA ILE A 403 21.45 6.65 10.47
C ILE A 403 20.47 7.80 10.31
N THR A 404 19.23 7.61 10.80
CA THR A 404 18.20 8.66 10.81
C THR A 404 18.59 9.71 11.86
N PRO A 405 18.54 11.03 11.52
CA PRO A 405 18.72 12.09 12.50
C PRO A 405 17.69 11.96 13.63
N GLN A 406 18.18 12.05 14.87
CA GLN A 406 17.30 12.02 16.02
C GLN A 406 16.61 13.37 16.18
N LEU A 407 15.31 13.32 16.43
CA LEU A 407 14.50 14.51 16.68
C LEU A 407 14.63 14.95 18.14
N ASP A 408 14.63 16.25 18.36
CA ASP A 408 14.35 16.82 19.69
C ASP A 408 12.83 16.82 19.95
N ALA A 409 12.43 17.21 21.16
CA ALA A 409 11.02 17.21 21.56
C ALA A 409 10.15 18.16 20.71
N ALA A 410 10.69 19.32 20.32
CA ALA A 410 9.94 20.30 19.53
C ALA A 410 9.72 19.81 18.09
N ALA A 411 10.75 19.21 17.47
CA ALA A 411 10.65 18.62 16.15
C ALA A 411 9.72 17.40 16.13
N ALA A 412 9.76 16.55 17.17
CA ALA A 412 8.85 15.44 17.31
C ALA A 412 7.38 15.89 17.43
N GLU A 413 7.11 16.90 18.27
CA GLU A 413 5.76 17.46 18.43
C GLU A 413 5.25 18.11 17.12
N ALA A 414 6.12 18.76 16.36
CA ALA A 414 5.76 19.31 15.04
C ALA A 414 5.30 18.23 14.06
N LEU A 415 5.94 17.04 14.06
CA LEU A 415 5.49 15.91 13.24
C LEU A 415 4.15 15.32 13.73
N ILE A 416 3.95 15.26 15.05
CA ILE A 416 2.64 14.85 15.61
C ILE A 416 1.55 15.83 15.17
N GLU A 417 1.83 17.15 15.20
CA GLU A 417 0.90 18.16 14.72
C GLU A 417 0.57 18.03 13.24
N ASP A 418 1.53 17.65 12.39
CA ASP A 418 1.30 17.38 10.97
C ASP A 418 0.32 16.23 10.73
N GLY A 419 0.25 15.27 11.66
CA GLY A 419 -0.69 14.14 11.62
C GLY A 419 -2.09 14.44 12.18
N ARG A 420 -2.23 15.49 13.02
CA ARG A 420 -3.52 15.85 13.62
C ARG A 420 -4.53 16.34 12.57
N GLY A 421 -5.81 16.24 12.91
CA GLY A 421 -6.91 16.64 12.02
C GLY A 421 -7.19 15.64 10.89
N TRP A 422 -6.60 14.45 10.97
CA TRP A 422 -6.93 13.34 10.08
C TRP A 422 -8.04 12.47 10.68
N SER A 423 -9.27 12.90 10.59
CA SER A 423 -10.42 12.00 10.62
C SER A 423 -11.25 12.27 9.38
N ASN A 424 -12.05 11.33 8.93
CA ASN A 424 -12.99 11.58 7.84
C ASN A 424 -13.92 12.77 8.17
N ARG A 425 -14.19 12.99 9.45
CA ARG A 425 -15.01 14.09 9.97
C ARG A 425 -14.27 15.43 9.97
N ASP A 426 -12.99 15.44 10.38
CA ASP A 426 -12.21 16.66 10.60
C ASP A 426 -11.28 16.99 9.43
N ARG A 427 -11.14 16.07 8.49
CA ARG A 427 -10.27 16.15 7.30
C ARG A 427 -10.38 17.48 6.54
N HIS A 428 -11.60 18.02 6.47
CA HIS A 428 -11.84 19.31 5.82
C HIS A 428 -11.80 20.45 6.81
N SER A 429 -12.44 20.30 7.98
CA SER A 429 -12.61 21.40 8.94
C SER A 429 -11.29 21.88 9.55
N ALA A 430 -10.35 21.01 9.84
CA ALA A 430 -9.07 21.38 10.44
C ALA A 430 -8.26 22.34 9.56
N TYR A 431 -8.17 22.07 8.26
CA TYR A 431 -7.43 22.93 7.32
C TYR A 431 -8.26 24.11 6.81
N ASP A 432 -9.58 23.97 6.70
CA ASP A 432 -10.48 25.06 6.30
C ASP A 432 -10.51 26.21 7.33
N ALA A 433 -10.22 25.91 8.60
CA ALA A 433 -10.10 26.91 9.66
C ALA A 433 -8.82 27.76 9.59
N LEU A 434 -7.78 27.30 8.86
CA LEU A 434 -6.52 28.02 8.73
C LEU A 434 -6.65 29.28 7.85
N SER A 435 -5.87 30.31 8.09
CA SER A 435 -5.78 31.48 7.21
C SER A 435 -5.10 31.12 5.89
N GLU A 436 -5.23 31.97 4.85
CA GLU A 436 -4.53 31.77 3.57
C GLU A 436 -3.00 31.78 3.75
N SER A 437 -2.47 32.63 4.66
CA SER A 437 -1.04 32.63 4.98
C SER A 437 -0.57 31.31 5.57
N GLN A 438 -1.30 30.79 6.56
CA GLN A 438 -1.00 29.48 7.18
C GLN A 438 -1.08 28.33 6.19
N LEU A 439 -2.05 28.35 5.29
CA LEU A 439 -2.14 27.35 4.21
C LEU A 439 -0.96 27.48 3.24
N GLY A 440 -0.53 28.70 2.91
CA GLY A 440 0.66 28.97 2.09
C GLY A 440 1.95 28.43 2.73
N GLU A 441 2.11 28.55 4.03
CA GLU A 441 3.23 27.96 4.79
C GLU A 441 3.20 26.43 4.72
N ARG A 442 2.00 25.82 4.87
CA ARG A 442 1.82 24.37 4.79
C ARG A 442 2.02 23.82 3.38
N LEU A 443 1.83 24.60 2.31
CA LEU A 443 2.22 24.20 0.96
C LEU A 443 3.73 23.98 0.79
N ALA A 444 4.56 24.59 1.63
CA ALA A 444 6.00 24.39 1.65
C ALA A 444 6.46 23.27 2.63
N SER A 445 5.53 22.52 3.20
CA SER A 445 5.83 21.44 4.15
C SER A 445 6.67 20.33 3.50
N TRP A 446 7.55 19.71 4.28
CA TRP A 446 8.22 18.47 3.94
C TRP A 446 7.23 17.34 3.60
N SER A 447 6.05 17.32 4.25
CA SER A 447 5.04 16.26 4.11
C SER A 447 4.18 16.49 2.87
N PRO A 448 4.18 15.52 1.91
CA PRO A 448 3.28 15.54 0.75
C PRO A 448 1.80 15.56 1.15
N VAL A 449 1.46 14.95 2.28
CA VAL A 449 0.09 14.87 2.82
C VAL A 449 -0.36 16.23 3.34
N VAL A 450 0.50 16.94 4.07
CA VAL A 450 0.23 18.29 4.56
C VAL A 450 0.05 19.26 3.40
N ARG A 451 0.93 19.17 2.37
CA ARG A 451 0.79 19.97 1.14
C ARG A 451 -0.55 19.74 0.45
N GLU A 452 -0.95 18.46 0.30
CA GLU A 452 -2.22 18.11 -0.33
C GLU A 452 -3.42 18.66 0.43
N ARG A 453 -3.45 18.51 1.76
CA ARG A 453 -4.53 19.05 2.61
C ARG A 453 -4.62 20.58 2.50
N ALA A 454 -3.49 21.27 2.49
CA ALA A 454 -3.44 22.71 2.30
C ALA A 454 -3.94 23.12 0.89
N ALA A 455 -3.51 22.41 -0.14
CA ALA A 455 -3.94 22.61 -1.51
C ALA A 455 -5.45 22.42 -1.68
N MET A 456 -6.01 21.35 -1.11
CA MET A 456 -7.45 21.10 -1.12
C MET A 456 -8.25 22.18 -0.39
N ALA A 457 -7.74 22.67 0.76
CA ALA A 457 -8.39 23.76 1.50
C ALA A 457 -8.40 25.06 0.68
N LEU A 458 -7.29 25.40 0.02
CA LEU A 458 -7.23 26.52 -0.91
C LEU A 458 -8.18 26.33 -2.09
N GLY A 459 -8.27 25.13 -2.65
CA GLY A 459 -9.20 24.79 -3.74
C GLY A 459 -10.66 25.07 -3.41
N ARG A 460 -11.07 24.93 -2.15
CA ARG A 460 -12.45 25.21 -1.68
C ARG A 460 -12.74 26.69 -1.43
N ARG A 461 -11.72 27.54 -1.29
CA ARG A 461 -11.90 29.00 -1.10
C ARG A 461 -12.30 29.69 -2.40
N GLN A 462 -13.11 30.71 -2.31
CA GLN A 462 -13.52 31.51 -3.47
C GLN A 462 -12.38 32.42 -3.96
N GLU A 463 -11.68 33.05 -3.04
CA GLU A 463 -10.57 33.96 -3.31
C GLU A 463 -9.25 33.35 -2.85
N VAL A 464 -8.29 33.25 -3.75
CA VAL A 464 -6.92 32.77 -3.50
C VAL A 464 -5.96 33.57 -4.37
N SER A 465 -4.85 34.03 -3.82
CA SER A 465 -3.80 34.72 -4.56
C SER A 465 -3.03 33.78 -5.48
N VAL A 466 -3.43 33.67 -6.75
CA VAL A 466 -2.70 32.89 -7.76
C VAL A 466 -1.28 33.43 -7.98
N THR A 467 -1.08 34.76 -7.84
CA THR A 467 0.25 35.38 -7.94
C THR A 467 1.23 34.81 -6.94
N ARG A 468 0.81 34.62 -5.67
CA ARG A 468 1.65 33.98 -4.65
C ARG A 468 2.01 32.53 -5.01
N LEU A 469 1.09 31.79 -5.61
CA LEU A 469 1.38 30.41 -6.06
C LEU A 469 2.37 30.40 -7.22
N ILE A 470 2.32 31.39 -8.12
CA ILE A 470 3.30 31.55 -9.22
C ILE A 470 4.68 31.83 -8.62
N GLU A 471 4.78 32.74 -7.63
CA GLU A 471 6.05 33.00 -6.93
C GLU A 471 6.60 31.73 -6.26
N MET A 472 5.72 30.91 -5.67
CA MET A 472 6.13 29.64 -5.07
C MET A 472 6.64 28.60 -6.08
N LEU A 473 6.25 28.65 -7.35
CA LEU A 473 6.82 27.78 -8.40
C LEU A 473 8.30 28.07 -8.65
N GLU A 474 8.78 29.26 -8.29
CA GLU A 474 10.17 29.69 -8.42
C GLU A 474 10.95 29.60 -7.09
N ALA A 475 10.31 29.15 -6.01
CA ALA A 475 10.94 29.02 -4.68
C ALA A 475 12.19 28.10 -4.74
N PRO A 476 13.20 28.33 -3.89
CA PRO A 476 14.38 27.45 -3.82
C PRO A 476 14.04 26.00 -3.43
N SER A 477 13.03 25.81 -2.57
CA SER A 477 12.57 24.50 -2.11
C SER A 477 11.72 23.79 -3.14
N LEU A 478 12.05 22.55 -3.47
CA LEU A 478 11.20 21.68 -4.31
C LEU A 478 9.87 21.38 -3.64
N ASP A 479 9.81 21.25 -2.32
CA ASP A 479 8.57 21.03 -1.58
C ASP A 479 7.58 22.17 -1.79
N ALA A 480 8.04 23.42 -1.76
CA ALA A 480 7.22 24.59 -2.05
C ALA A 480 6.70 24.59 -3.50
N ARG A 481 7.55 24.22 -4.46
CA ARG A 481 7.17 24.09 -5.88
C ARG A 481 6.12 23.00 -6.08
N TYR A 482 6.28 21.84 -5.43
CA TYR A 482 5.29 20.75 -5.46
C TYR A 482 3.96 21.20 -4.87
N GLY A 483 3.98 21.87 -3.71
CA GLY A 483 2.78 22.40 -3.06
C GLY A 483 2.07 23.45 -3.91
N ALA A 484 2.82 24.32 -4.61
CA ALA A 484 2.25 25.28 -5.56
C ALA A 484 1.54 24.55 -6.73
N CYS A 485 2.14 23.51 -7.31
CA CYS A 485 1.50 22.69 -8.33
C CYS A 485 0.21 22.02 -7.80
N GLN A 486 0.24 21.45 -6.58
CA GLN A 486 -0.93 20.83 -5.96
C GLN A 486 -2.06 21.85 -5.72
N ALA A 487 -1.73 23.04 -5.24
CA ALA A 487 -2.70 24.11 -5.03
C ALA A 487 -3.31 24.58 -6.37
N LEU A 488 -2.50 24.81 -7.41
CA LEU A 488 -2.98 25.18 -8.74
C LEU A 488 -3.86 24.09 -9.36
N ALA A 489 -3.53 22.82 -9.18
CA ALA A 489 -4.39 21.71 -9.58
C ALA A 489 -5.75 21.75 -8.87
N SER A 490 -5.76 22.02 -7.55
CA SER A 490 -6.98 22.12 -6.74
C SER A 490 -7.83 23.33 -7.08
N LEU A 491 -7.23 24.42 -7.58
CA LEU A 491 -7.94 25.61 -8.08
C LEU A 491 -8.63 25.35 -9.43
N ARG A 492 -8.24 24.31 -10.17
CA ARG A 492 -8.79 24.01 -11.50
C ARG A 492 -8.68 25.22 -12.45
N SER A 493 -9.72 25.57 -13.20
CA SER A 493 -9.70 26.68 -14.18
C SER A 493 -9.32 28.04 -13.55
N ARG A 494 -9.51 28.23 -12.25
CA ARG A 494 -9.03 29.44 -11.54
C ARG A 494 -7.50 29.58 -11.50
N GLY A 495 -6.78 28.48 -11.69
CA GLY A 495 -5.33 28.46 -11.84
C GLY A 495 -4.82 28.92 -13.21
N ALA A 496 -5.70 29.28 -14.17
CA ALA A 496 -5.34 29.68 -15.52
C ALA A 496 -4.22 30.75 -15.63
N PRO A 497 -4.15 31.77 -14.76
CA PRO A 497 -3.04 32.74 -14.80
C PRO A 497 -1.64 32.13 -14.62
N ALA A 498 -1.55 30.93 -14.01
CA ALA A 498 -0.27 30.25 -13.78
C ALA A 498 0.19 29.34 -14.93
N VAL A 499 -0.58 29.22 -16.02
CA VAL A 499 -0.25 28.29 -17.13
C VAL A 499 1.15 28.55 -17.71
N ALA A 500 1.56 29.79 -17.87
CA ALA A 500 2.90 30.14 -18.38
C ALA A 500 4.02 29.65 -17.44
N ALA A 501 3.88 29.85 -16.12
CA ALA A 501 4.84 29.40 -15.12
C ALA A 501 4.87 27.86 -15.01
N LEU A 502 3.71 27.19 -15.07
CA LEU A 502 3.64 25.74 -15.10
C LEU A 502 4.31 25.13 -16.33
N ARG A 503 4.20 25.78 -17.50
CA ARG A 503 4.93 25.38 -18.71
C ARG A 503 6.45 25.52 -18.55
N GLN A 504 6.92 26.52 -17.82
CA GLN A 504 8.35 26.62 -17.47
C GLN A 504 8.77 25.48 -16.53
N ALA A 505 7.95 25.09 -15.57
CA ALA A 505 8.20 23.97 -14.68
C ALA A 505 8.29 22.61 -15.42
N LEU A 506 7.62 22.46 -16.57
CA LEU A 506 7.78 21.27 -17.43
C LEU A 506 9.20 21.10 -17.99
N ALA A 507 10.03 22.13 -18.04
CA ALA A 507 11.41 22.09 -18.50
C ALA A 507 12.43 21.92 -17.35
N HIS A 508 11.99 21.75 -16.10
CA HIS A 508 12.86 21.57 -14.94
C HIS A 508 13.52 20.19 -14.94
N ASP A 509 14.73 20.08 -14.36
CA ASP A 509 15.48 18.81 -14.28
C ASP A 509 14.83 17.78 -13.35
N ASP A 510 14.11 18.25 -12.32
CA ASP A 510 13.40 17.37 -11.42
C ASP A 510 12.20 16.70 -12.08
N LEU A 511 12.22 15.38 -12.16
CA LEU A 511 11.18 14.56 -12.80
C LEU A 511 9.82 14.75 -12.13
N TRP A 512 9.80 14.79 -10.79
CA TRP A 512 8.53 14.88 -10.05
C TRP A 512 7.87 16.24 -10.22
N LEU A 513 8.67 17.32 -10.30
CA LEU A 513 8.14 18.66 -10.57
C LEU A 513 7.51 18.73 -11.98
N ARG A 514 8.16 18.15 -13.00
CA ARG A 514 7.55 18.06 -14.34
C ARG A 514 6.20 17.35 -14.31
N ILE A 515 6.13 16.21 -13.58
CA ILE A 515 4.89 15.45 -13.42
C ILE A 515 3.81 16.26 -12.71
N LYS A 516 4.15 16.93 -11.60
CA LYS A 516 3.20 17.77 -10.85
C LYS A 516 2.73 18.99 -11.63
N ALA A 517 3.60 19.58 -12.44
CA ALA A 517 3.21 20.67 -13.34
C ALA A 517 2.25 20.17 -14.45
N ALA A 518 2.51 18.99 -15.03
CA ALA A 518 1.61 18.38 -16.01
C ALA A 518 0.23 18.05 -15.41
N GLU A 519 0.20 17.50 -14.20
CA GLU A 519 -1.04 17.26 -13.46
C GLU A 519 -1.83 18.56 -13.21
N ALA A 520 -1.14 19.61 -12.78
CA ALA A 520 -1.77 20.93 -12.56
C ALA A 520 -2.37 21.50 -13.86
N LEU A 521 -1.63 21.43 -14.99
CA LEU A 521 -2.12 21.84 -16.29
C LEU A 521 -3.35 21.06 -16.72
N ALA A 522 -3.36 19.74 -16.54
CA ALA A 522 -4.51 18.90 -16.84
C ALA A 522 -5.74 19.29 -16.01
N ARG A 523 -5.57 19.55 -14.71
CA ARG A 523 -6.64 19.97 -13.82
C ARG A 523 -7.17 21.39 -14.10
N ILE A 524 -6.32 22.28 -14.61
CA ILE A 524 -6.73 23.61 -15.10
C ILE A 524 -7.63 23.46 -16.33
N GLY A 525 -7.35 22.49 -17.19
CA GLY A 525 -8.21 22.14 -18.33
C GLY A 525 -8.05 23.07 -19.52
N THR A 526 -9.16 23.49 -20.17
CA THR A 526 -9.15 24.25 -21.42
C THR A 526 -8.18 25.45 -21.46
N PRO A 527 -8.02 26.28 -20.42
CA PRO A 527 -7.03 27.36 -20.47
C PRO A 527 -5.57 26.90 -20.63
N ALA A 528 -5.29 25.64 -20.28
CA ALA A 528 -3.94 25.05 -20.37
C ALA A 528 -3.67 24.34 -21.72
N MET A 529 -4.60 24.33 -22.66
CA MET A 529 -4.40 23.73 -24.00
C MET A 529 -3.12 24.19 -24.72
N PRO A 530 -2.61 25.44 -24.55
CA PRO A 530 -1.33 25.85 -25.10
C PRO A 530 -0.11 25.05 -24.60
N ALA A 531 -0.24 24.25 -23.55
CA ALA A 531 0.82 23.36 -23.04
C ALA A 531 0.83 21.99 -23.76
N VAL A 532 -0.21 21.60 -24.45
CA VAL A 532 -0.35 20.29 -25.10
C VAL A 532 0.81 19.92 -26.01
N PRO A 533 1.33 20.79 -26.89
CA PRO A 533 2.47 20.46 -27.74
C PRO A 533 3.70 20.04 -26.93
N GLN A 534 4.00 20.76 -25.85
CA GLN A 534 5.14 20.46 -24.95
C GLN A 534 4.92 19.15 -24.19
N LEU A 535 3.71 18.88 -23.73
CA LEU A 535 3.36 17.63 -23.03
C LEU A 535 3.46 16.41 -23.97
N LEU A 536 3.03 16.53 -25.22
CA LEU A 536 3.18 15.48 -26.23
C LEU A 536 4.65 15.21 -26.56
N GLU A 537 5.48 16.23 -26.68
CA GLU A 537 6.93 16.10 -26.88
C GLU A 537 7.59 15.38 -25.71
N LEU A 538 7.25 15.76 -24.45
CA LEU A 538 7.76 15.10 -23.25
C LEU A 538 7.30 13.64 -23.15
N LEU A 539 6.05 13.33 -23.51
CA LEU A 539 5.56 11.95 -23.55
C LEU A 539 6.28 11.11 -24.63
N ALA A 540 6.62 11.71 -25.75
CA ALA A 540 7.35 11.04 -26.81
C ALA A 540 8.84 10.81 -26.48
N THR A 541 9.39 11.57 -25.52
CA THR A 541 10.79 11.50 -25.13
C THR A 541 11.01 10.42 -24.06
N VAL A 542 11.90 9.45 -24.31
CA VAL A 542 12.23 8.37 -23.40
C VAL A 542 13.65 8.57 -22.85
N ASP A 543 13.79 8.64 -21.53
CA ASP A 543 15.07 8.72 -20.82
C ASP A 543 15.26 7.46 -19.96
N THR A 544 15.80 6.41 -20.55
CA THR A 544 16.04 5.14 -19.85
C THR A 544 17.13 5.20 -18.79
N GLN A 545 17.98 6.25 -18.81
CA GLN A 545 19.05 6.42 -17.84
C GLN A 545 18.54 7.04 -16.53
N ASN A 546 17.76 8.14 -16.62
CA ASN A 546 17.28 8.87 -15.45
C ASN A 546 15.86 8.47 -15.05
N ASP A 547 15.09 7.90 -15.96
CA ASP A 547 13.73 7.38 -15.73
C ASP A 547 13.56 5.95 -16.30
N PRO A 548 14.27 4.96 -15.73
CA PRO A 548 14.31 3.58 -16.27
C PRO A 548 12.93 2.88 -16.22
N ARG A 549 11.98 3.41 -15.46
CA ARG A 549 10.63 2.87 -15.34
C ARG A 549 9.59 3.63 -16.18
N GLY A 550 10.01 4.66 -16.93
CA GLY A 550 9.12 5.48 -17.73
C GLY A 550 8.02 6.17 -16.92
N MET A 551 8.38 6.71 -15.75
CA MET A 551 7.43 7.41 -14.88
C MET A 551 6.91 8.70 -15.52
N GLN A 552 7.76 9.40 -16.29
CA GLN A 552 7.31 10.56 -17.06
C GLN A 552 6.21 10.15 -18.06
N GLN A 553 6.45 9.12 -18.86
CA GLN A 553 5.46 8.62 -19.82
C GLN A 553 4.17 8.18 -19.12
N ARG A 554 4.28 7.50 -17.98
CA ARG A 554 3.14 7.05 -17.16
C ARG A 554 2.24 8.23 -16.77
N TYR A 555 2.79 9.22 -16.09
CA TYR A 555 2.00 10.32 -15.54
C TYR A 555 1.55 11.33 -16.61
N LEU A 556 2.32 11.50 -17.68
CA LEU A 556 1.89 12.32 -18.81
C LEU A 556 0.76 11.65 -19.59
N SER A 557 0.74 10.31 -19.69
CA SER A 557 -0.41 9.60 -20.28
C SER A 557 -1.68 9.87 -19.49
N PHE A 558 -1.62 9.88 -18.15
CA PHE A 558 -2.78 10.26 -17.34
C PHE A 558 -3.17 11.73 -17.54
N ALA A 559 -2.22 12.66 -17.49
CA ALA A 559 -2.48 14.09 -17.67
C ALA A 559 -3.12 14.41 -19.02
N LEU A 560 -2.73 13.71 -20.08
CA LEU A 560 -3.23 13.94 -21.43
C LEU A 560 -4.50 13.15 -21.74
N PHE A 561 -4.62 11.89 -21.31
CA PHE A 561 -5.57 10.93 -21.88
C PHE A 561 -6.52 10.30 -20.86
N ASP A 562 -6.36 10.51 -19.55
CA ASP A 562 -7.28 9.92 -18.56
C ASP A 562 -8.73 10.33 -18.85
N GLN A 563 -9.66 9.36 -18.86
CA GLN A 563 -11.06 9.58 -19.19
C GLN A 563 -11.75 10.63 -18.32
N ASP A 564 -11.36 10.70 -17.04
CA ASP A 564 -11.99 11.55 -16.03
C ASP A 564 -11.41 12.96 -15.96
N GLY A 565 -10.32 13.26 -16.68
CA GLY A 565 -9.70 14.58 -16.57
C GLY A 565 -8.52 14.86 -17.49
N GLY A 566 -8.20 13.95 -18.40
CA GLY A 566 -7.12 14.15 -19.37
C GLY A 566 -7.45 15.25 -20.37
N MET A 567 -6.45 16.06 -20.70
CA MET A 567 -6.62 17.25 -21.56
C MET A 567 -7.16 16.91 -22.96
N LEU A 568 -6.86 15.73 -23.46
CA LEU A 568 -7.22 15.25 -24.81
C LEU A 568 -8.25 14.10 -24.79
N SER A 569 -8.83 13.79 -23.64
CA SER A 569 -9.77 12.68 -23.50
C SER A 569 -11.09 12.89 -24.22
N ARG A 570 -11.47 14.14 -24.53
CA ARG A 570 -12.77 14.48 -25.12
C ARG A 570 -12.70 15.07 -26.52
N SER A 571 -11.58 15.64 -26.91
CA SER A 571 -11.40 16.26 -28.22
C SER A 571 -9.93 16.34 -28.60
N LEU A 572 -9.67 16.12 -29.90
CA LEU A 572 -8.34 16.28 -30.51
C LEU A 572 -8.32 17.49 -31.48
N GLU A 573 -9.26 18.40 -31.34
CA GLU A 573 -9.33 19.60 -32.19
C GLU A 573 -8.10 20.48 -31.98
N GLY A 574 -7.45 20.91 -33.08
CA GLY A 574 -6.25 21.74 -33.04
C GLY A 574 -4.96 21.05 -32.61
N VAL A 575 -5.00 19.73 -32.36
CA VAL A 575 -3.82 18.95 -31.95
C VAL A 575 -3.04 18.51 -33.20
N ASP A 576 -1.71 18.73 -33.19
CA ASP A 576 -0.80 18.20 -34.20
C ASP A 576 -0.81 16.67 -34.18
N ARG A 577 -1.19 16.07 -35.28
CA ARG A 577 -1.37 14.62 -35.41
C ARG A 577 -0.04 13.86 -35.34
N GLU A 578 1.02 14.38 -35.93
CA GLU A 578 2.33 13.72 -35.91
C GLU A 578 2.93 13.72 -34.50
N ALA A 579 2.78 14.82 -33.75
CA ALA A 579 3.19 14.86 -32.35
C ALA A 579 2.36 13.89 -31.51
N LEU A 580 1.04 13.83 -31.72
CA LEU A 580 0.13 12.90 -31.06
C LEU A 580 0.53 11.43 -31.32
N TYR A 581 0.79 11.06 -32.59
CA TYR A 581 1.16 9.69 -32.94
C TYR A 581 2.48 9.26 -32.27
N LYS A 582 3.47 10.14 -32.22
CA LYS A 582 4.73 9.88 -31.51
C LYS A 582 4.51 9.65 -30.03
N ALA A 583 3.69 10.50 -29.39
CA ALA A 583 3.36 10.41 -27.98
C ALA A 583 2.58 9.10 -27.65
N VAL A 584 1.56 8.77 -28.45
CA VAL A 584 0.78 7.54 -28.30
C VAL A 584 1.65 6.30 -28.45
N ARG A 585 2.52 6.24 -29.47
CA ARG A 585 3.48 5.13 -29.65
C ARG A 585 4.42 4.95 -28.46
N SER A 586 4.87 6.05 -27.85
CA SER A 586 5.68 6.01 -26.64
C SER A 586 4.88 5.51 -25.44
N GLY A 587 3.69 6.05 -25.21
CA GLY A 587 2.83 5.67 -24.09
C GLY A 587 2.38 4.21 -24.15
N LEU A 588 2.09 3.66 -25.34
CA LEU A 588 1.74 2.25 -25.53
C LEU A 588 2.85 1.28 -25.18
N LYS A 589 4.11 1.71 -25.10
CA LYS A 589 5.27 0.90 -24.67
C LYS A 589 5.50 0.92 -23.17
N ASN A 590 4.78 1.76 -22.41
CA ASN A 590 4.96 1.83 -20.97
C ASN A 590 4.64 0.49 -20.27
N GLU A 591 5.40 0.14 -19.24
CA GLU A 591 5.19 -1.09 -18.47
C GLU A 591 3.89 -1.07 -17.66
N ASP A 592 3.36 0.10 -17.31
CA ASP A 592 2.11 0.23 -16.56
C ASP A 592 0.89 0.09 -17.48
N GLY A 593 0.11 -0.97 -17.25
CA GLY A 593 -1.14 -1.22 -17.96
C GLY A 593 -2.17 -0.11 -17.80
N ARG A 594 -2.19 0.61 -16.68
CA ARG A 594 -3.12 1.74 -16.44
C ARG A 594 -2.77 2.94 -17.31
N ALA A 595 -1.48 3.28 -17.40
CA ALA A 595 -1.02 4.35 -18.27
C ALA A 595 -1.36 4.06 -19.73
N ARG A 596 -1.18 2.82 -20.17
CA ARG A 596 -1.63 2.38 -21.50
C ARG A 596 -3.15 2.47 -21.63
N GLY A 597 -3.88 2.05 -20.59
CA GLY A 597 -5.35 2.09 -20.58
C GLY A 597 -5.93 3.48 -20.77
N SER A 598 -5.26 4.54 -20.26
CA SER A 598 -5.70 5.92 -20.47
C SER A 598 -5.71 6.33 -21.94
N ILE A 599 -4.85 5.73 -22.78
CA ILE A 599 -4.76 6.01 -24.22
C ILE A 599 -6.03 5.57 -24.98
N GLY A 600 -6.83 4.67 -24.41
CA GLY A 600 -8.10 4.24 -25.00
C GLY A 600 -9.04 5.39 -25.33
N SER A 601 -9.06 6.47 -24.54
CA SER A 601 -9.84 7.66 -24.81
C SER A 601 -9.46 8.36 -26.13
N VAL A 602 -8.20 8.23 -26.55
CA VAL A 602 -7.71 8.77 -27.82
C VAL A 602 -8.30 7.99 -28.99
N TYR A 603 -8.38 6.66 -28.85
CA TYR A 603 -8.92 5.80 -29.91
C TYR A 603 -10.35 6.20 -30.32
N ASP A 604 -11.18 6.57 -29.34
CA ASP A 604 -12.56 6.98 -29.57
C ASP A 604 -12.67 8.33 -30.31
N ASN A 605 -11.61 9.14 -30.29
CA ASN A 605 -11.57 10.49 -30.87
C ASN A 605 -10.75 10.58 -32.17
N LEU A 606 -10.12 9.47 -32.63
CA LEU A 606 -9.38 9.42 -33.90
C LEU A 606 -10.30 9.05 -35.08
N SER A 607 -10.09 9.68 -36.23
CA SER A 607 -10.69 9.24 -37.49
C SER A 607 -10.07 7.93 -37.99
N ALA A 608 -10.72 7.25 -38.91
CA ALA A 608 -10.20 6.03 -39.54
C ALA A 608 -8.82 6.25 -40.18
N ASP A 609 -8.57 7.43 -40.77
CA ASP A 609 -7.27 7.76 -41.35
C ASP A 609 -6.20 8.05 -40.31
N ASP A 610 -6.58 8.66 -39.16
CA ASP A 610 -5.67 8.91 -38.03
C ASP A 610 -5.22 7.60 -37.32
N ILE A 611 -6.06 6.56 -37.34
CA ILE A 611 -5.73 5.27 -36.68
C ILE A 611 -4.73 4.45 -37.50
N LYS A 612 -4.77 4.50 -38.83
CA LYS A 612 -3.90 3.72 -39.73
C LYS A 612 -2.42 3.77 -39.35
N PRO A 613 -1.82 4.95 -39.13
CA PRO A 613 -0.41 5.06 -38.70
C PRO A 613 -0.11 4.45 -37.35
N LEU A 614 -1.12 4.19 -36.50
CA LEU A 614 -0.97 3.65 -35.16
C LEU A 614 -1.21 2.14 -35.11
N LEU A 615 -1.82 1.51 -36.13
CA LEU A 615 -2.18 0.09 -36.13
C LEU A 615 -1.02 -0.85 -35.76
N PRO A 616 0.22 -0.66 -36.26
CA PRO A 616 1.35 -1.50 -35.84
C PRO A 616 1.63 -1.42 -34.34
N SER A 617 1.61 -0.21 -33.76
CA SER A 617 1.86 -0.01 -32.33
C SER A 617 0.69 -0.50 -31.48
N ILE A 618 -0.53 -0.39 -31.96
CA ILE A 618 -1.73 -0.96 -31.32
C ILE A 618 -1.64 -2.48 -31.28
N TYR A 619 -1.24 -3.12 -32.39
CA TYR A 619 -1.03 -4.56 -32.48
C TYR A 619 0.05 -5.04 -31.48
N GLU A 620 1.21 -4.37 -31.47
CA GLU A 620 2.28 -4.67 -30.50
C GLU A 620 1.78 -4.54 -29.05
N ALA A 621 1.01 -3.51 -28.73
CA ALA A 621 0.52 -3.24 -27.38
C ALA A 621 -0.45 -4.31 -26.84
N ILE A 622 -1.15 -5.06 -27.71
CA ILE A 622 -2.03 -6.16 -27.31
C ILE A 622 -1.27 -7.22 -26.52
N MET A 623 -0.07 -7.57 -26.97
CA MET A 623 0.75 -8.61 -26.36
C MET A 623 1.85 -8.05 -25.46
N GLN A 624 1.97 -6.72 -25.36
CA GLN A 624 2.95 -6.05 -24.50
C GLN A 624 2.73 -6.46 -23.03
N PRO A 625 3.73 -7.03 -22.34
CA PRO A 625 3.61 -7.35 -20.92
C PRO A 625 3.30 -6.13 -20.05
N ALA A 626 2.51 -6.33 -19.00
CA ALA A 626 2.25 -5.35 -17.94
C ALA A 626 2.71 -5.92 -16.60
N PRO A 627 4.00 -5.96 -16.33
CA PRO A 627 4.57 -6.69 -15.20
C PRO A 627 4.16 -6.12 -13.82
N SER A 628 3.72 -4.87 -13.76
CA SER A 628 3.11 -4.29 -12.54
C SER A 628 1.76 -4.92 -12.20
N GLY A 629 1.03 -5.41 -13.22
CA GLY A 629 -0.27 -6.06 -13.08
C GLY A 629 -0.94 -6.21 -14.44
N GLU A 630 -1.00 -7.44 -14.94
CA GLU A 630 -1.56 -7.77 -16.25
C GLU A 630 -3.02 -7.32 -16.39
N MET A 631 -3.81 -7.37 -15.30
CA MET A 631 -5.21 -6.96 -15.31
C MET A 631 -5.43 -5.48 -15.70
N PHE A 632 -4.47 -4.62 -15.41
CA PHE A 632 -4.58 -3.19 -15.71
C PHE A 632 -4.40 -2.85 -17.18
N ALA A 633 -3.87 -3.79 -17.97
CA ALA A 633 -3.73 -3.63 -19.42
C ALA A 633 -4.89 -4.26 -20.21
N ASP A 634 -5.83 -4.92 -19.55
CA ASP A 634 -6.88 -5.66 -20.25
C ASP A 634 -7.78 -4.73 -21.09
N SER A 635 -8.09 -3.51 -20.62
CA SER A 635 -8.91 -2.55 -21.36
C SER A 635 -8.26 -2.15 -22.68
N ILE A 636 -7.03 -1.67 -22.66
CA ILE A 636 -6.34 -1.23 -23.88
C ILE A 636 -6.10 -2.36 -24.88
N ARG A 637 -5.92 -3.60 -24.39
CA ARG A 637 -5.79 -4.79 -25.23
C ARG A 637 -7.09 -5.11 -25.95
N VAL A 638 -8.22 -5.07 -25.24
CA VAL A 638 -9.55 -5.31 -25.83
C VAL A 638 -9.91 -4.21 -26.82
N GLU A 639 -9.64 -2.93 -26.49
CA GLU A 639 -9.86 -1.84 -27.41
C GLU A 639 -8.98 -1.94 -28.68
N GLY A 640 -7.71 -2.30 -28.50
CA GLY A 640 -6.81 -2.57 -29.63
C GLY A 640 -7.33 -3.68 -30.54
N LEU A 641 -7.78 -4.80 -29.97
CA LEU A 641 -8.37 -5.92 -30.72
C LEU A 641 -9.66 -5.48 -31.46
N ARG A 642 -10.48 -4.63 -30.82
CA ARG A 642 -11.68 -4.07 -31.44
C ARG A 642 -11.34 -3.19 -32.65
N LEU A 643 -10.32 -2.35 -32.53
CA LEU A 643 -9.85 -1.51 -33.64
C LEU A 643 -9.32 -2.34 -34.81
N LEU A 644 -8.49 -3.36 -34.54
CA LEU A 644 -8.01 -4.26 -35.59
C LEU A 644 -9.18 -4.91 -36.31
N ALA A 645 -10.20 -5.35 -35.57
CA ALA A 645 -11.38 -5.98 -36.15
C ALA A 645 -12.25 -4.99 -36.95
N THR A 646 -12.41 -3.77 -36.47
CA THR A 646 -13.15 -2.69 -37.16
C THR A 646 -12.52 -2.36 -38.51
N HIS A 647 -11.20 -2.42 -38.63
CA HIS A 647 -10.44 -2.21 -39.84
C HIS A 647 -10.14 -3.50 -40.63
N HIS A 648 -10.71 -4.63 -40.21
CA HIS A 648 -10.53 -5.95 -40.80
C HIS A 648 -9.03 -6.32 -40.98
N ILE A 649 -8.18 -5.96 -40.00
CA ILE A 649 -6.75 -6.29 -40.06
C ILE A 649 -6.57 -7.79 -39.88
N GLU A 650 -5.93 -8.44 -40.86
CA GLU A 650 -5.80 -9.92 -40.92
C GLU A 650 -5.14 -10.50 -39.66
N GLU A 651 -4.06 -9.89 -39.18
CA GLU A 651 -3.31 -10.32 -37.99
C GLU A 651 -4.14 -10.21 -36.70
N GLY A 652 -5.21 -9.41 -36.70
CA GLY A 652 -6.14 -9.29 -35.58
C GLY A 652 -6.86 -10.60 -35.23
N ILE A 653 -7.06 -11.51 -36.22
CA ILE A 653 -7.70 -12.81 -36.00
C ILE A 653 -6.84 -13.66 -35.03
N GLN A 654 -5.56 -13.80 -35.34
CA GLN A 654 -4.64 -14.59 -34.51
C GLN A 654 -4.36 -13.89 -33.16
N ALA A 655 -4.30 -12.55 -33.13
CA ALA A 655 -4.15 -11.80 -31.90
C ALA A 655 -5.31 -12.03 -30.93
N LEU A 656 -6.56 -12.06 -31.43
CA LEU A 656 -7.76 -12.37 -30.64
C LEU A 656 -7.69 -13.76 -30.01
N VAL A 657 -7.35 -14.79 -30.79
CA VAL A 657 -7.24 -16.17 -30.32
C VAL A 657 -6.17 -16.28 -29.24
N LYS A 658 -4.98 -15.77 -29.52
CA LYS A 658 -3.85 -15.77 -28.60
C LYS A 658 -4.18 -15.05 -27.29
N TYR A 659 -4.74 -13.83 -27.37
CA TYR A 659 -5.11 -13.09 -26.17
C TYR A 659 -6.24 -13.78 -25.41
N THR A 660 -7.23 -14.37 -26.07
CA THR A 660 -8.31 -15.11 -25.39
C THR A 660 -7.76 -16.24 -24.52
N ARG A 661 -6.72 -16.94 -24.99
CA ARG A 661 -6.06 -18.00 -24.23
C ARG A 661 -5.20 -17.46 -23.09
N ASP A 662 -4.43 -16.40 -23.34
CA ASP A 662 -3.37 -15.89 -22.46
C ASP A 662 -3.85 -14.77 -21.54
N GLN A 663 -5.13 -14.36 -21.63
CA GLN A 663 -5.71 -13.29 -20.82
C GLN A 663 -5.56 -13.54 -19.32
N ASN A 664 -5.51 -12.46 -18.55
CA ASN A 664 -5.56 -12.55 -17.11
C ASN A 664 -6.86 -13.27 -16.67
N PRO A 665 -6.81 -14.26 -15.77
CA PRO A 665 -8.01 -14.93 -15.26
C PRO A 665 -9.02 -14.00 -14.60
N TRP A 666 -8.56 -12.93 -13.91
CA TRP A 666 -9.44 -11.96 -13.28
C TRP A 666 -10.39 -11.32 -14.30
N ALA A 667 -11.70 -11.38 -14.04
CA ALA A 667 -12.78 -10.91 -14.92
C ALA A 667 -12.78 -11.54 -16.35
N SER A 668 -12.07 -12.64 -16.58
CA SER A 668 -12.02 -13.30 -17.91
C SER A 668 -13.39 -13.83 -18.35
N GLN A 669 -14.28 -14.14 -17.41
CA GLN A 669 -15.66 -14.55 -17.70
C GLN A 669 -16.48 -13.43 -18.35
N GLU A 670 -16.14 -12.17 -18.11
CA GLU A 670 -16.79 -11.01 -18.72
C GLU A 670 -16.13 -10.62 -20.05
N ARG A 671 -14.78 -10.78 -20.12
CA ARG A 671 -14.04 -10.47 -21.34
C ARG A 671 -14.22 -11.49 -22.44
N THR A 672 -14.30 -12.79 -22.13
CA THR A 672 -14.43 -13.84 -23.15
C THR A 672 -15.60 -13.58 -24.12
N PRO A 673 -16.83 -13.27 -23.66
CA PRO A 673 -17.92 -12.91 -24.58
C PRO A 673 -17.64 -11.70 -25.47
N VAL A 674 -16.95 -10.69 -24.94
CA VAL A 674 -16.57 -9.50 -25.70
C VAL A 674 -15.59 -9.85 -26.82
N LEU A 675 -14.54 -10.64 -26.51
CA LEU A 675 -13.55 -11.12 -27.48
C LEU A 675 -14.19 -11.99 -28.56
N MET A 676 -15.10 -12.87 -28.19
CA MET A 676 -15.84 -13.72 -29.13
C MET A 676 -16.73 -12.88 -30.06
N LYS A 677 -17.39 -11.85 -29.54
CA LYS A 677 -18.18 -10.94 -30.36
C LYS A 677 -17.30 -10.17 -31.35
N ILE A 678 -16.12 -9.73 -30.94
CA ILE A 678 -15.15 -9.07 -31.82
C ILE A 678 -14.69 -10.03 -32.90
N LEU A 679 -14.41 -11.29 -32.60
CA LEU A 679 -13.98 -12.30 -33.59
C LEU A 679 -15.03 -12.57 -34.66
N LEU A 680 -16.31 -12.55 -34.31
CA LEU A 680 -17.40 -12.77 -35.26
C LEU A 680 -17.45 -11.70 -36.37
N THR A 681 -16.90 -10.50 -36.16
CA THR A 681 -16.86 -9.45 -37.19
C THR A 681 -15.94 -9.80 -38.38
N TYR A 682 -15.04 -10.77 -38.24
CA TYR A 682 -14.22 -11.28 -39.33
C TYR A 682 -14.92 -12.30 -40.24
N GLY A 683 -16.15 -12.69 -39.89
CA GLY A 683 -16.98 -13.57 -40.71
C GLY A 683 -16.33 -14.92 -41.05
N THR A 684 -16.31 -15.26 -42.35
CA THR A 684 -15.74 -16.56 -42.84
C THR A 684 -14.23 -16.69 -42.57
N HIS A 685 -13.50 -15.59 -42.44
CA HIS A 685 -12.06 -15.64 -42.20
C HIS A 685 -11.71 -16.23 -40.82
N ALA A 686 -12.62 -16.08 -39.83
CA ALA A 686 -12.47 -16.68 -38.53
C ALA A 686 -12.55 -18.24 -38.56
N LYS A 687 -12.98 -18.86 -39.66
CA LYS A 687 -12.98 -20.34 -39.82
C LYS A 687 -11.58 -20.95 -39.71
N SER A 688 -10.56 -20.19 -40.08
CA SER A 688 -9.16 -20.60 -40.00
C SER A 688 -8.68 -20.91 -38.57
N VAL A 689 -9.32 -20.35 -37.53
CA VAL A 689 -8.93 -20.47 -36.11
C VAL A 689 -9.88 -21.33 -35.29
N ILE A 690 -10.82 -22.06 -35.92
CA ILE A 690 -11.73 -22.97 -35.21
C ILE A 690 -10.99 -24.05 -34.39
N PRO A 691 -9.91 -24.68 -34.91
CA PRO A 691 -9.17 -25.69 -34.12
C PRO A 691 -8.60 -25.09 -32.81
N GLU A 692 -8.04 -23.89 -32.85
CA GLU A 692 -7.49 -23.18 -31.68
C GLU A 692 -8.61 -22.78 -30.71
N LEU A 693 -9.76 -22.33 -31.20
CA LEU A 693 -10.92 -22.04 -30.37
C LEU A 693 -11.44 -23.28 -29.64
N ALA A 694 -11.49 -24.42 -30.35
CA ALA A 694 -11.88 -25.68 -29.72
C ALA A 694 -10.91 -26.09 -28.61
N ALA A 695 -9.60 -25.88 -28.80
CA ALA A 695 -8.58 -26.10 -27.78
C ALA A 695 -8.73 -25.15 -26.60
N ILE A 696 -9.08 -23.86 -26.83
CA ILE A 696 -9.34 -22.89 -25.78
C ILE A 696 -10.59 -23.28 -24.97
N ALA A 697 -11.67 -23.71 -25.61
CA ALA A 697 -12.86 -24.18 -24.93
C ALA A 697 -12.55 -25.39 -24.03
N HIS A 698 -11.73 -26.34 -24.51
CA HIS A 698 -11.27 -27.48 -23.72
C HIS A 698 -10.42 -27.04 -22.53
N TYR A 699 -9.46 -26.10 -22.74
CA TYR A 699 -8.61 -25.55 -21.68
C TYR A 699 -9.45 -24.90 -20.59
N PHE A 700 -10.40 -24.04 -20.93
CA PHE A 700 -11.28 -23.40 -19.93
C PHE A 700 -12.06 -24.44 -19.12
N GLU A 701 -12.55 -25.49 -19.76
CA GLU A 701 -13.39 -26.49 -19.09
C GLU A 701 -12.58 -27.44 -18.20
N LYS A 702 -11.38 -27.85 -18.62
CA LYS A 702 -10.63 -28.97 -18.00
C LYS A 702 -9.34 -28.56 -17.31
N ASP A 703 -8.60 -27.59 -17.87
CA ASP A 703 -7.21 -27.37 -17.52
C ASP A 703 -6.99 -26.06 -16.74
N GLU A 704 -7.94 -25.11 -16.79
CA GLU A 704 -7.82 -23.85 -16.09
C GLU A 704 -7.89 -24.07 -14.57
N LYS A 705 -6.79 -23.71 -13.87
CA LYS A 705 -6.66 -23.90 -12.42
C LYS A 705 -7.13 -22.66 -11.66
N ASN A 706 -7.55 -22.87 -10.42
CA ASN A 706 -7.91 -21.80 -9.48
C ASN A 706 -9.00 -20.84 -10.00
N PHE A 707 -9.99 -21.38 -10.73
CA PHE A 707 -11.11 -20.62 -11.24
C PHE A 707 -12.43 -21.35 -10.94
N PRO A 708 -13.53 -20.63 -10.58
CA PRO A 708 -14.81 -21.27 -10.23
C PRO A 708 -15.37 -22.11 -11.38
N GLU A 709 -15.75 -23.36 -11.09
CA GLU A 709 -16.19 -24.35 -12.09
C GLU A 709 -17.34 -23.83 -12.96
N ARG A 710 -18.33 -23.17 -12.34
CA ARG A 710 -19.45 -22.57 -13.06
C ARG A 710 -19.00 -21.58 -14.14
N LEU A 711 -17.98 -20.76 -13.82
CA LEU A 711 -17.47 -19.73 -14.74
C LEU A 711 -16.61 -20.33 -15.85
N LYS A 712 -15.87 -21.42 -15.57
CA LYS A 712 -15.14 -22.20 -16.58
C LYS A 712 -16.10 -22.73 -17.64
N ILE A 713 -17.17 -23.41 -17.21
CA ILE A 713 -18.20 -23.94 -18.09
C ILE A 713 -18.83 -22.84 -18.93
N MET A 714 -19.12 -21.69 -18.33
CA MET A 714 -19.70 -20.54 -19.03
C MET A 714 -18.78 -20.02 -20.14
N LYS A 715 -17.48 -19.84 -19.85
CA LYS A 715 -16.48 -19.43 -20.86
C LYS A 715 -16.37 -20.44 -21.99
N ALA A 716 -16.22 -21.72 -21.65
CA ALA A 716 -16.13 -22.78 -22.64
C ALA A 716 -17.38 -22.88 -23.56
N LYS A 717 -18.56 -22.72 -22.96
CA LYS A 717 -19.83 -22.66 -23.70
C LYS A 717 -19.85 -21.49 -24.68
N CYS A 718 -19.48 -20.28 -24.22
CA CYS A 718 -19.41 -19.09 -25.05
C CYS A 718 -18.51 -19.30 -26.29
N VAL A 719 -17.32 -19.88 -26.11
CA VAL A 719 -16.41 -20.19 -27.21
C VAL A 719 -17.03 -21.18 -28.20
N ARG A 720 -17.69 -22.27 -27.73
CA ARG A 720 -18.35 -23.24 -28.59
C ARG A 720 -19.51 -22.65 -29.40
N GLU A 721 -20.33 -21.82 -28.77
CA GLU A 721 -21.40 -21.09 -29.46
C GLU A 721 -20.85 -20.19 -30.55
N THR A 722 -19.69 -19.56 -30.30
CA THR A 722 -18.99 -18.73 -31.28
C THR A 722 -18.47 -19.56 -32.44
N ILE A 723 -17.90 -20.75 -32.18
CA ILE A 723 -17.50 -21.72 -33.27
C ILE A 723 -18.68 -22.01 -34.17
N THR A 724 -19.83 -22.38 -33.60
CA THR A 724 -21.05 -22.66 -34.37
C THR A 724 -21.48 -21.46 -35.21
N ALA A 725 -21.40 -20.27 -34.67
CA ALA A 725 -21.74 -19.03 -35.39
C ALA A 725 -20.75 -18.75 -36.54
N ILE A 726 -19.45 -19.00 -36.34
CA ILE A 726 -18.41 -18.85 -37.37
C ILE A 726 -18.63 -19.87 -38.49
N GLU A 727 -18.94 -21.14 -38.18
CA GLU A 727 -19.25 -22.18 -39.17
C GLU A 727 -20.42 -21.80 -40.06
N ALA A 728 -21.46 -21.21 -39.47
CA ALA A 728 -22.67 -20.74 -40.15
C ALA A 728 -22.49 -19.41 -40.91
N SER A 729 -21.41 -18.69 -40.68
CA SER A 729 -21.19 -17.39 -41.31
C SER A 729 -20.98 -17.48 -42.81
N THR A 730 -21.60 -16.58 -43.51
CA THR A 730 -21.45 -16.35 -44.99
C THR A 730 -20.82 -14.98 -45.27
N ASP A 731 -20.69 -14.14 -44.29
CA ASP A 731 -20.05 -12.83 -44.41
C ASP A 731 -18.53 -12.98 -44.58
N SER A 732 -17.97 -12.27 -45.57
CA SER A 732 -16.55 -12.37 -45.91
C SER A 732 -15.99 -10.99 -46.21
N PRO A 733 -15.77 -10.17 -45.18
CA PRO A 733 -15.22 -8.84 -45.35
C PRO A 733 -13.83 -8.89 -46.01
N GLU A 734 -13.48 -7.85 -46.77
CA GLU A 734 -12.12 -7.75 -47.31
C GLU A 734 -11.13 -7.52 -46.19
N LEU A 735 -10.10 -8.39 -46.10
CA LEU A 735 -9.04 -8.23 -45.13
C LEU A 735 -7.95 -7.28 -45.60
N THR A 736 -7.40 -6.53 -44.69
CA THR A 736 -6.26 -5.64 -44.90
C THR A 736 -5.08 -6.13 -44.10
N PRO A 737 -3.90 -6.33 -44.69
CA PRO A 737 -2.71 -6.67 -43.92
C PRO A 737 -2.28 -5.50 -43.01
N LEU A 738 -1.60 -5.81 -41.92
CA LEU A 738 -1.05 -4.78 -41.04
C LEU A 738 -0.04 -3.92 -41.82
N PRO A 739 -0.12 -2.58 -41.80
CA PRO A 739 0.75 -1.68 -42.55
C PRO A 739 2.23 -1.82 -42.26
#